data_93d67827c16a5aff5013542ec4053ad1
#
_entry.id   93d67827c16a5aff5013542ec4053ad1
#
_cell.length_a   1.000
_cell.length_b   1.000
_cell.length_c   1.000
_cell.angle_alpha   90.00
_cell.angle_beta   90.00
_cell.angle_gamma   90.00
#
_symmetry.space_group_name_H-M   'P 1'
#
loop_
_entity.id
_entity.type
_entity.pdbx_description
1 polymer ?
#
loop_
_entity_poly.entity_id
_entity_poly.type
_entity_poly.pdbx_seq_one_letter_code
_entity_poly.pdbx_strand_id
1 'polypeptide(L)'
;MNIFKYLLSLVLLVSVSGYTYAQDAEVAEEAVEEVVITGSRIKRKSLNSASLVSTITRDEIDESQALLAADVLRLSTYNTFSSFEPTAGSSAQSNATIDLRGLGSSRTLVLMDGRRMPGSPHLGGAGASNINMIPTVAVERIEILADGASSVYGSDAIAGVVNVVTKKQFDGMQVEFRDGTRDRDDGKEMAMSFIYGGTTDKGYFTLMAEHDQRDEIYLKDRWYSAARAEDENGDGVIDLYSETYGLSWYSRNLADPVTGDIFAAGVNGDACPGSPENPVNGFWGPNFGGAAFGQGPTVTPSYEGATPIGICGYAWADIMVQNAEITRDTVTANLEHAIADNLSLYSRLSVVRNQSTGRFAPPAARYPGLLASDPANPFDVDVTGYWRWTEIGNRGSDFTDDAWDFVTALTYQLNDNVEVQTSFQYNNFYGVDVGRYFLDYAGLDSNLYQGVPFGSEDGVYAMSATTLVEYGNDYKKFDVTAQIDNLYALPGGTVSALVGYEYFENEYSADYDKHSEGGLVGGSAGNSSAGYRDNGAMFGELLLPVLDNLEVTASFRSDSYSDVGDSSSYKLGALYVPKFVPNTVVKVNLGEGFRAPTMSTLYAVTTFSANTAYDYKACAASGVSTVDCPSKQISTLITANDAVEAETSESFTFSIEHDFGWMPALEGLTARFDSYNITVNNAIVSAGTQSVMWNDFLGGTLLTDNYEYYDAEGISGDGTAAGNPVGTGGSATCPEGATYVKRLGVNDSVYVIRSCANGRVDYVGASTVNVGMIEVIGYDLFLDYTMDIPNWGVGEGTMNFFMDYSDMGDYNTDAFVGSSRQVNNIGFSGLPGVRYNYGLNYSFDKYYVSLINRVIGDFRFSSEAEVVGGELTGGIVKAGGTQDEYSTLDLQLGADLGSMGKVTFGILNLDDVDPLPDGTGNYETYIGLYDNRGMTSYFRWRLNF
;
A
#
# COMPACT_ATOMS: atom_id res chain seq x y z
N MET A 1 -16.85 -13.88 20.23
CA MET A 1 -16.88 -15.11 21.09
C MET A 1 -15.71 -15.97 20.63
N ASN A 2 -14.65 -16.04 21.44
CA ASN A 2 -13.32 -16.52 21.03
C ASN A 2 -13.32 -17.90 20.38
N ILE A 3 -13.20 -17.96 19.07
CA ILE A 3 -13.02 -19.21 18.28
C ILE A 3 -11.83 -20.01 18.82
N PHE A 4 -10.79 -19.34 19.28
CA PHE A 4 -9.61 -19.94 19.90
C PHE A 4 -9.92 -20.81 21.14
N LYS A 5 -10.90 -20.42 21.99
CA LYS A 5 -11.30 -21.20 23.15
C LYS A 5 -12.00 -22.52 22.78
N TYR A 6 -12.72 -22.54 21.66
CA TYR A 6 -13.38 -23.76 21.19
C TYR A 6 -12.43 -24.69 20.42
N LEU A 7 -11.44 -24.12 19.71
CA LEU A 7 -10.38 -24.90 19.05
C LEU A 7 -9.42 -25.54 20.05
N LEU A 8 -9.06 -24.85 21.12
CA LEU A 8 -8.25 -25.44 22.19
C LEU A 8 -8.98 -26.62 22.88
N SER A 9 -10.30 -26.54 22.98
CA SER A 9 -11.14 -27.64 23.51
C SER A 9 -11.26 -28.81 22.53
N LEU A 10 -11.19 -28.56 21.22
CA LEU A 10 -11.21 -29.61 20.20
C LEU A 10 -9.88 -30.34 20.08
N VAL A 11 -8.77 -29.65 20.23
CA VAL A 11 -7.40 -30.22 20.24
C VAL A 11 -7.18 -31.12 21.45
N LEU A 12 -7.76 -30.80 22.61
CA LEU A 12 -7.72 -31.63 23.81
C LEU A 12 -8.56 -32.92 23.70
N LEU A 13 -9.52 -32.99 22.77
CA LEU A 13 -10.34 -34.17 22.53
C LEU A 13 -9.74 -35.15 21.53
N VAL A 14 -8.78 -34.73 20.69
CA VAL A 14 -8.12 -35.59 19.68
C VAL A 14 -6.85 -36.28 20.22
N SER A 15 -6.34 -35.86 21.39
CA SER A 15 -5.07 -36.35 21.95
C SER A 15 -5.14 -37.73 22.65
N VAL A 16 -6.21 -38.50 22.47
CA VAL A 16 -6.32 -39.84 23.07
C VAL A 16 -6.55 -40.91 22.01
N SER A 17 -5.56 -41.19 21.18
CA SER A 17 -5.34 -42.53 20.59
C SER A 17 -4.06 -42.52 19.72
N GLY A 18 -2.92 -42.56 20.35
CA GLY A 18 -1.65 -42.82 19.69
C GLY A 18 -1.30 -44.32 19.75
N TYR A 19 -1.20 -44.95 18.57
CA TYR A 19 -0.47 -46.21 18.45
C TYR A 19 0.77 -45.96 17.59
N THR A 20 1.92 -46.14 18.21
CA THR A 20 3.24 -46.15 17.57
C THR A 20 3.43 -47.42 16.74
N TYR A 21 3.74 -47.30 15.49
CA TYR A 21 4.47 -48.29 14.73
C TYR A 21 5.68 -47.59 14.10
N ALA A 22 6.85 -47.99 14.54
CA ALA A 22 8.10 -47.73 13.83
C ALA A 22 8.32 -48.87 12.84
N GLN A 23 8.52 -48.55 11.57
CA GLN A 23 8.98 -49.52 10.59
C GLN A 23 10.10 -48.86 9.76
N ASP A 24 11.20 -49.62 9.62
CA ASP A 24 12.39 -49.24 8.88
C ASP A 24 12.05 -48.86 7.45
N ALA A 25 12.44 -47.64 7.01
CA ALA A 25 12.30 -47.20 5.64
C ALA A 25 13.47 -47.69 4.80
N GLU A 26 13.21 -48.58 3.84
CA GLU A 26 14.06 -48.74 2.67
C GLU A 26 14.08 -47.44 1.86
N VAL A 27 15.27 -46.98 1.48
CA VAL A 27 15.47 -45.81 0.63
C VAL A 27 14.88 -46.13 -0.75
N ALA A 28 13.67 -45.62 -1.01
CA ALA A 28 13.09 -45.60 -2.33
C ALA A 28 13.79 -44.49 -3.13
N GLU A 29 14.12 -44.74 -4.43
CA GLU A 29 14.51 -43.68 -5.37
C GLU A 29 13.46 -42.58 -5.33
N GLU A 30 13.84 -41.36 -4.92
CA GLU A 30 12.96 -40.18 -4.92
C GLU A 30 12.42 -39.99 -6.33
N ALA A 31 11.13 -40.22 -6.50
CA ALA A 31 10.42 -39.77 -7.69
C ALA A 31 10.47 -38.25 -7.71
N VAL A 32 11.11 -37.67 -8.71
CA VAL A 32 11.18 -36.22 -8.90
C VAL A 32 9.74 -35.69 -8.98
N GLU A 33 9.30 -34.99 -7.94
CA GLU A 33 7.94 -34.44 -7.86
C GLU A 33 7.77 -33.36 -8.93
N GLU A 34 6.70 -33.43 -9.71
CA GLU A 34 6.42 -32.40 -10.72
C GLU A 34 5.94 -31.13 -10.04
N VAL A 35 6.61 -30.01 -10.30
CA VAL A 35 6.35 -28.71 -9.66
C VAL A 35 5.78 -27.70 -10.67
N VAL A 36 4.80 -26.92 -10.24
CA VAL A 36 4.36 -25.72 -10.95
C VAL A 36 5.22 -24.55 -10.50
N ILE A 37 5.88 -23.89 -11.45
CA ILE A 37 6.70 -22.70 -11.18
C ILE A 37 5.84 -21.45 -11.45
N THR A 38 5.85 -20.47 -10.56
CA THR A 38 5.14 -19.21 -10.78
C THR A 38 5.51 -18.59 -12.14
N GLY A 39 4.48 -18.16 -12.90
CA GLY A 39 4.63 -17.69 -14.28
C GLY A 39 4.33 -18.74 -15.36
N SER A 40 3.95 -19.98 -14.96
CA SER A 40 3.40 -21.01 -15.82
C SER A 40 2.43 -21.88 -15.02
N ARG A 41 1.44 -22.46 -15.67
CA ARG A 41 0.54 -23.48 -15.08
C ARG A 41 0.88 -24.91 -15.53
N ILE A 42 1.84 -25.06 -16.46
CA ILE A 42 2.35 -26.37 -16.90
C ILE A 42 3.22 -26.97 -15.79
N LYS A 43 2.86 -28.16 -15.32
CA LYS A 43 3.70 -28.96 -14.41
C LYS A 43 4.96 -29.42 -15.11
N ARG A 44 6.10 -29.33 -14.47
CA ARG A 44 7.40 -29.73 -15.02
C ARG A 44 8.30 -30.36 -13.97
N LYS A 45 9.28 -31.17 -14.45
CA LYS A 45 10.28 -31.82 -13.59
C LYS A 45 11.51 -30.94 -13.36
N SER A 46 11.71 -29.90 -14.16
CA SER A 46 12.82 -28.97 -14.05
C SER A 46 12.38 -27.68 -13.40
N LEU A 47 13.14 -27.20 -12.42
CA LEU A 47 12.94 -25.88 -11.80
C LEU A 47 13.36 -24.72 -12.73
N ASN A 48 14.11 -25.00 -13.80
CA ASN A 48 14.49 -23.98 -14.77
C ASN A 48 13.29 -23.60 -15.66
N SER A 49 12.97 -22.32 -15.68
CA SER A 49 11.89 -21.74 -16.49
C SER A 49 12.39 -20.46 -17.17
N ALA A 50 11.79 -20.12 -18.31
CA ALA A 50 12.00 -18.81 -18.93
C ALA A 50 11.53 -17.65 -18.04
N SER A 51 10.59 -17.90 -17.13
CA SER A 51 10.09 -16.89 -16.17
C SER A 51 11.17 -16.45 -15.18
N LEU A 52 11.19 -15.16 -14.83
CA LEU A 52 12.12 -14.57 -13.85
C LEU A 52 11.52 -14.68 -12.46
N VAL A 53 11.73 -15.80 -11.80
CA VAL A 53 11.23 -16.05 -10.44
C VAL A 53 12.37 -15.95 -9.44
N SER A 54 12.18 -15.13 -8.41
CA SER A 54 12.97 -15.13 -7.18
C SER A 54 12.16 -15.78 -6.07
N THR A 55 12.82 -16.58 -5.26
CA THR A 55 12.18 -17.30 -4.16
C THR A 55 12.74 -16.82 -2.84
N ILE A 56 11.88 -16.38 -1.93
CA ILE A 56 12.21 -16.17 -0.52
C ILE A 56 11.84 -17.45 0.22
N THR A 57 12.84 -18.19 0.64
CA THR A 57 12.68 -19.48 1.33
C THR A 57 12.20 -19.34 2.75
N ARG A 58 11.77 -20.43 3.40
CA ARG A 58 11.39 -20.43 4.82
C ARG A 58 12.54 -19.96 5.72
N ASP A 59 13.76 -20.38 5.41
CA ASP A 59 14.94 -19.98 6.19
C ASP A 59 15.19 -18.47 6.07
N GLU A 60 15.10 -17.89 4.87
CA GLU A 60 15.22 -16.45 4.66
C GLU A 60 14.07 -15.66 5.32
N ILE A 61 12.82 -16.20 5.35
CA ILE A 61 11.71 -15.63 6.12
C ILE A 61 12.06 -15.64 7.61
N ASP A 62 12.61 -16.74 8.12
CA ASP A 62 13.03 -16.85 9.51
C ASP A 62 14.23 -15.93 9.83
N GLU A 63 15.13 -15.72 8.89
CA GLU A 63 16.28 -14.82 8.99
C GLU A 63 15.91 -13.35 8.85
N SER A 64 14.86 -13.03 8.10
CA SER A 64 14.34 -11.65 7.96
C SER A 64 13.81 -11.08 9.28
N GLN A 65 13.50 -11.96 10.24
CA GLN A 65 13.00 -11.60 11.57
C GLN A 65 11.62 -10.95 11.55
N ALA A 66 10.99 -10.91 10.42
CA ALA A 66 9.68 -10.30 10.23
C ALA A 66 8.58 -11.02 11.04
N LEU A 67 7.66 -10.24 11.60
CA LEU A 67 6.49 -10.77 12.29
C LEU A 67 5.42 -11.21 11.29
N LEU A 68 5.18 -10.39 10.27
CA LEU A 68 4.14 -10.57 9.27
C LEU A 68 4.72 -10.88 7.89
N ALA A 69 3.99 -11.60 7.05
CA ALA A 69 4.36 -11.81 5.65
C ALA A 69 4.53 -10.48 4.88
N ALA A 70 3.76 -9.45 5.25
CA ALA A 70 3.90 -8.10 4.71
C ALA A 70 5.28 -7.49 5.03
N ASP A 71 5.78 -7.67 6.26
CA ASP A 71 7.11 -7.19 6.65
C ASP A 71 8.22 -7.87 5.83
N VAL A 72 8.12 -9.21 5.59
CA VAL A 72 9.06 -9.94 4.72
C VAL A 72 9.14 -9.33 3.33
N LEU A 73 7.97 -9.10 2.72
CA LEU A 73 7.87 -8.57 1.36
C LEU A 73 8.41 -7.14 1.25
N ARG A 74 8.20 -6.30 2.29
CA ARG A 74 8.74 -4.94 2.33
C ARG A 74 10.25 -4.88 2.36
N LEU A 75 10.91 -5.90 2.91
CA LEU A 75 12.37 -6.01 2.94
C LEU A 75 12.97 -6.44 1.60
N SER A 76 12.16 -6.93 0.66
CA SER A 76 12.59 -7.30 -0.68
C SER A 76 13.04 -6.07 -1.48
N THR A 77 14.11 -6.20 -2.25
CA THR A 77 14.61 -5.16 -3.16
C THR A 77 13.67 -4.87 -4.33
N TYR A 78 12.78 -5.79 -4.67
CA TYR A 78 11.71 -5.58 -5.66
C TYR A 78 10.62 -4.61 -5.21
N ASN A 79 10.44 -4.44 -3.88
CA ASN A 79 9.53 -3.47 -3.28
C ASN A 79 10.23 -2.12 -3.15
N THR A 80 10.15 -1.28 -4.15
CA THR A 80 10.96 -0.06 -4.22
C THR A 80 10.37 1.10 -3.40
N PHE A 81 9.09 1.43 -3.62
CA PHE A 81 8.33 2.48 -2.93
C PHE A 81 6.83 2.25 -3.13
N SER A 82 5.98 3.05 -2.48
CA SER A 82 4.50 3.00 -2.61
C SER A 82 3.81 1.77 -2.01
N SER A 83 4.47 0.91 -1.26
CA SER A 83 3.79 -0.09 -0.46
C SER A 83 3.08 0.57 0.73
N PHE A 84 1.89 0.09 1.07
CA PHE A 84 1.12 0.62 2.19
C PHE A 84 1.36 -0.19 3.46
N GLU A 85 1.48 0.50 4.59
CA GLU A 85 1.49 -0.07 5.95
C GLU A 85 0.27 0.38 6.74
N PRO A 86 -0.13 -0.39 7.77
CA PRO A 86 -1.15 0.02 8.72
C PRO A 86 -0.83 1.37 9.36
N THR A 87 -1.48 2.41 8.89
CA THR A 87 -1.27 3.79 9.34
C THR A 87 -2.53 4.31 10.01
N ALA A 88 -2.42 4.81 11.22
CA ALA A 88 -3.55 5.33 11.99
C ALA A 88 -4.24 6.49 11.25
N GLY A 89 -5.57 6.47 11.22
CA GLY A 89 -6.39 7.47 10.54
C GLY A 89 -6.53 7.29 9.03
N SER A 90 -5.96 6.23 8.45
CA SER A 90 -6.22 5.83 7.08
C SER A 90 -7.53 5.04 6.96
N SER A 91 -8.26 5.21 5.86
CA SER A 91 -9.42 4.35 5.51
C SER A 91 -9.04 2.90 5.23
N ALA A 92 -7.77 2.59 5.14
CA ALA A 92 -7.21 1.26 4.95
C ALA A 92 -6.26 0.86 6.11
N GLN A 93 -6.51 1.35 7.32
CA GLN A 93 -5.64 1.21 8.50
C GLN A 93 -5.25 -0.24 8.82
N SER A 94 -6.12 -1.21 8.56
CA SER A 94 -5.87 -2.64 8.78
C SER A 94 -5.06 -3.33 7.67
N ASN A 95 -4.74 -2.61 6.59
CA ASN A 95 -4.17 -3.19 5.37
C ASN A 95 -2.65 -3.03 5.29
N ALA A 96 -2.02 -3.98 4.61
CA ALA A 96 -0.67 -3.86 4.08
C ALA A 96 -0.66 -4.31 2.61
N THR A 97 0.12 -3.64 1.77
CA THR A 97 0.25 -3.98 0.35
C THR A 97 1.70 -4.14 -0.06
N ILE A 98 1.92 -4.72 -1.22
CA ILE A 98 3.22 -4.81 -1.90
C ILE A 98 3.15 -4.08 -3.24
N ASP A 99 4.21 -3.36 -3.57
CA ASP A 99 4.36 -2.68 -4.85
C ASP A 99 5.67 -3.08 -5.52
N LEU A 100 5.57 -3.93 -6.53
CA LEU A 100 6.74 -4.34 -7.30
C LEU A 100 7.15 -3.23 -8.27
N ARG A 101 8.41 -2.81 -8.17
CA ARG A 101 9.03 -1.82 -9.09
C ARG A 101 8.31 -0.47 -9.14
N GLY A 102 7.59 -0.10 -8.09
CA GLY A 102 6.94 1.21 -7.98
C GLY A 102 5.78 1.45 -8.96
N LEU A 103 5.29 0.41 -9.63
CA LEU A 103 4.18 0.53 -10.58
C LEU A 103 2.80 0.67 -9.91
N GLY A 104 2.75 0.52 -8.59
CA GLY A 104 1.55 0.58 -7.76
C GLY A 104 1.05 -0.79 -7.34
N SER A 105 0.59 -0.89 -6.10
CA SER A 105 0.12 -2.16 -5.53
C SER A 105 -1.07 -2.79 -6.28
N SER A 106 -1.86 -2.00 -6.99
CA SER A 106 -2.95 -2.48 -7.85
C SER A 106 -2.47 -3.15 -9.17
N ARG A 107 -1.17 -3.05 -9.50
CA ARG A 107 -0.54 -3.70 -10.66
C ARG A 107 0.35 -4.88 -10.25
N THR A 108 0.36 -5.21 -8.96
CA THR A 108 1.05 -6.37 -8.39
C THR A 108 0.03 -7.42 -7.96
N LEU A 109 -0.01 -8.55 -8.65
CA LEU A 109 -0.94 -9.63 -8.34
C LEU A 109 -0.42 -10.48 -7.18
N VAL A 110 -1.23 -10.68 -6.14
CA VAL A 110 -0.92 -11.58 -5.03
C VAL A 110 -1.71 -12.89 -5.18
N LEU A 111 -1.00 -14.00 -5.03
CA LEU A 111 -1.56 -15.35 -5.08
C LEU A 111 -1.26 -16.10 -3.78
N MET A 112 -2.11 -17.03 -3.41
CA MET A 112 -1.86 -18.06 -2.41
C MET A 112 -2.02 -19.45 -3.05
N ASP A 113 -0.94 -20.23 -3.11
CA ASP A 113 -0.85 -21.52 -3.83
C ASP A 113 -1.30 -21.41 -5.31
N GLY A 114 -0.89 -20.35 -6.00
CA GLY A 114 -1.27 -20.10 -7.40
C GLY A 114 -2.71 -19.63 -7.62
N ARG A 115 -3.47 -19.37 -6.55
CA ARG A 115 -4.84 -18.86 -6.58
C ARG A 115 -4.89 -17.39 -6.21
N ARG A 116 -5.62 -16.60 -6.98
CA ARG A 116 -5.76 -15.16 -6.76
C ARG A 116 -6.30 -14.86 -5.36
N MET A 117 -5.64 -13.98 -4.63
CA MET A 117 -6.23 -13.31 -3.49
C MET A 117 -7.08 -12.14 -4.00
N PRO A 118 -8.35 -12.04 -3.61
CA PRO A 118 -9.18 -10.91 -3.99
C PRO A 118 -8.61 -9.58 -3.52
N GLY A 119 -8.91 -8.51 -4.25
CA GLY A 119 -8.58 -7.16 -3.85
C GLY A 119 -9.29 -6.76 -2.55
N SER A 120 -8.61 -5.99 -1.71
CA SER A 120 -9.18 -5.50 -0.46
C SER A 120 -10.34 -4.53 -0.72
N PRO A 121 -11.50 -4.70 -0.07
CA PRO A 121 -12.60 -3.74 -0.20
C PRO A 121 -12.24 -2.35 0.36
N HIS A 122 -11.34 -2.24 1.33
CA HIS A 122 -10.81 -0.96 1.80
C HIS A 122 -10.05 -0.19 0.69
N LEU A 123 -9.58 -0.89 -0.33
CA LEU A 123 -8.82 -0.35 -1.47
C LEU A 123 -9.62 -0.41 -2.77
N GLY A 124 -10.95 -0.49 -2.69
CA GLY A 124 -11.84 -0.42 -3.83
C GLY A 124 -12.25 -1.77 -4.45
N GLY A 125 -12.03 -2.91 -3.78
CA GLY A 125 -12.59 -4.21 -4.12
C GLY A 125 -12.00 -4.92 -5.34
N ALA A 126 -11.12 -4.29 -6.09
CA ALA A 126 -10.34 -4.91 -7.15
C ALA A 126 -8.97 -4.22 -7.21
N GLY A 127 -7.91 -4.96 -7.49
CA GLY A 127 -6.54 -4.45 -7.49
C GLY A 127 -5.74 -4.94 -6.29
N ALA A 128 -5.28 -4.06 -5.41
CA ALA A 128 -4.39 -4.41 -4.31
C ALA A 128 -5.02 -5.35 -3.27
N SER A 129 -4.38 -6.48 -3.00
CA SER A 129 -4.78 -7.41 -1.95
C SER A 129 -4.19 -7.01 -0.59
N ASN A 130 -4.92 -7.27 0.50
CA ASN A 130 -4.40 -7.07 1.85
C ASN A 130 -3.49 -8.25 2.26
N ILE A 131 -2.18 -8.00 2.33
CA ILE A 131 -1.19 -9.03 2.67
C ILE A 131 -1.27 -9.44 4.15
N ASN A 132 -1.83 -8.59 5.03
CA ASN A 132 -2.08 -8.96 6.42
C ASN A 132 -3.06 -10.14 6.57
N MET A 133 -3.81 -10.47 5.52
CA MET A 133 -4.67 -11.66 5.51
C MET A 133 -3.91 -12.98 5.24
N ILE A 134 -2.58 -12.93 5.06
CA ILE A 134 -1.75 -14.12 4.83
C ILE A 134 -1.21 -14.63 6.18
N PRO A 135 -1.54 -15.87 6.62
CA PRO A 135 -0.98 -16.45 7.84
C PRO A 135 0.52 -16.72 7.69
N THR A 136 1.36 -16.06 8.47
CA THR A 136 2.83 -16.19 8.37
C THR A 136 3.31 -17.61 8.72
N VAL A 137 2.65 -18.26 9.67
CA VAL A 137 2.93 -19.67 10.05
C VAL A 137 2.70 -20.63 8.87
N ALA A 138 1.73 -20.32 8.00
CA ALA A 138 1.40 -21.18 6.87
C ALA A 138 2.36 -21.04 5.70
N VAL A 139 3.21 -20.00 5.66
CA VAL A 139 4.10 -19.74 4.54
C VAL A 139 5.28 -20.72 4.56
N GLU A 140 5.44 -21.46 3.47
CA GLU A 140 6.61 -22.28 3.18
C GLU A 140 7.69 -21.50 2.44
N ARG A 141 7.27 -20.74 1.44
CA ARG A 141 8.11 -19.82 0.66
C ARG A 141 7.26 -18.77 -0.04
N ILE A 142 7.90 -17.70 -0.48
CA ILE A 142 7.28 -16.67 -1.31
C ILE A 142 8.02 -16.64 -2.65
N GLU A 143 7.29 -16.80 -3.73
CA GLU A 143 7.82 -16.71 -5.09
C GLU A 143 7.44 -15.36 -5.70
N ILE A 144 8.43 -14.56 -6.10
CA ILE A 144 8.24 -13.27 -6.75
C ILE A 144 8.59 -13.43 -8.22
N LEU A 145 7.58 -13.36 -9.08
CA LEU A 145 7.74 -13.27 -10.52
C LEU A 145 7.82 -11.78 -10.89
N ALA A 146 9.02 -11.30 -11.14
CA ALA A 146 9.29 -9.92 -11.49
C ALA A 146 9.18 -9.67 -13.01
N ASP A 147 8.06 -10.08 -13.61
CA ASP A 147 7.79 -10.02 -15.04
C ASP A 147 6.27 -10.00 -15.29
N GLY A 148 5.82 -9.35 -16.37
CA GLY A 148 4.41 -9.35 -16.76
C GLY A 148 3.86 -10.77 -16.93
N ALA A 149 2.70 -11.05 -16.33
CA ALA A 149 2.12 -12.39 -16.31
C ALA A 149 0.60 -12.42 -16.54
N SER A 150 0.04 -11.36 -17.12
CA SER A 150 -1.40 -11.29 -17.41
C SER A 150 -1.89 -12.42 -18.32
N SER A 151 -1.03 -12.93 -19.21
CA SER A 151 -1.36 -14.07 -20.09
C SER A 151 -1.56 -15.40 -19.36
N VAL A 152 -1.09 -15.51 -18.10
CA VAL A 152 -1.27 -16.69 -17.24
C VAL A 152 -2.34 -16.46 -16.20
N TYR A 153 -2.34 -15.28 -15.56
CA TYR A 153 -3.15 -15.01 -14.35
C TYR A 153 -4.26 -13.97 -14.56
N GLY A 154 -4.33 -13.29 -15.72
CA GLY A 154 -5.31 -12.26 -16.03
C GLY A 154 -4.91 -10.86 -15.51
N SER A 155 -5.91 -10.02 -15.25
CA SER A 155 -5.74 -8.65 -14.77
C SER A 155 -4.80 -8.54 -13.57
N ASP A 156 -4.17 -7.38 -13.40
CA ASP A 156 -3.35 -6.94 -12.26
C ASP A 156 -1.91 -7.49 -12.21
N ALA A 157 -1.55 -8.44 -13.09
CA ALA A 157 -0.20 -9.01 -13.18
C ALA A 157 0.70 -8.23 -14.16
N ILE A 158 0.73 -6.90 -14.05
CA ILE A 158 1.53 -6.00 -14.90
C ILE A 158 2.95 -5.87 -14.38
N ALA A 159 3.09 -5.46 -13.10
CA ALA A 159 4.39 -5.28 -12.44
C ALA A 159 5.04 -6.61 -12.10
N GLY A 160 4.23 -7.63 -11.88
CA GLY A 160 4.63 -8.96 -11.48
C GLY A 160 3.60 -9.68 -10.65
N VAL A 161 4.02 -10.81 -10.10
CA VAL A 161 3.20 -11.69 -9.26
C VAL A 161 3.96 -12.07 -7.99
N VAL A 162 3.31 -11.98 -6.86
CA VAL A 162 3.75 -12.51 -5.57
C VAL A 162 2.92 -13.73 -5.25
N ASN A 163 3.51 -14.93 -5.29
CA ASN A 163 2.82 -16.18 -4.97
C ASN A 163 3.30 -16.72 -3.62
N VAL A 164 2.42 -16.71 -2.65
CA VAL A 164 2.67 -17.29 -1.33
C VAL A 164 2.32 -18.76 -1.37
N VAL A 165 3.33 -19.62 -1.25
CA VAL A 165 3.18 -21.08 -1.23
C VAL A 165 3.06 -21.51 0.22
N THR A 166 1.97 -22.23 0.54
CA THR A 166 1.71 -22.69 1.90
C THR A 166 2.37 -24.04 2.19
N LYS A 167 2.65 -24.28 3.48
CA LYS A 167 3.13 -25.58 3.98
C LYS A 167 2.07 -26.64 3.71
N LYS A 168 2.44 -27.66 2.97
CA LYS A 168 1.52 -28.76 2.58
C LYS A 168 1.79 -30.00 3.41
N GLN A 169 2.99 -30.56 3.35
CA GLN A 169 3.37 -31.77 4.06
C GLN A 169 4.08 -31.42 5.36
N PHE A 170 3.56 -31.91 6.46
CA PHE A 170 4.14 -31.74 7.79
C PHE A 170 3.81 -32.98 8.63
N ASP A 171 4.82 -33.57 9.26
CA ASP A 171 4.62 -34.71 10.14
C ASP A 171 4.96 -34.34 11.57
N GLY A 172 4.01 -34.58 12.50
CA GLY A 172 4.16 -34.26 13.90
C GLY A 172 3.49 -32.98 14.34
N MET A 173 4.06 -32.32 15.33
CA MET A 173 3.55 -31.08 15.93
C MET A 173 4.68 -30.08 16.13
N GLN A 174 4.40 -28.82 15.82
CA GLN A 174 5.30 -27.68 16.10
C GLN A 174 4.56 -26.61 16.89
N VAL A 175 5.23 -26.05 17.88
CA VAL A 175 4.79 -24.87 18.61
C VAL A 175 5.89 -23.84 18.56
N GLU A 176 5.55 -22.61 18.24
CA GLU A 176 6.49 -21.49 18.24
C GLU A 176 5.94 -20.34 19.08
N PHE A 177 6.82 -19.71 19.82
CA PHE A 177 6.57 -18.49 20.56
C PHE A 177 7.61 -17.42 20.17
N ARG A 178 7.18 -16.20 19.99
CA ARG A 178 8.01 -15.02 19.76
C ARG A 178 7.55 -13.88 20.66
N ASP A 179 8.50 -13.16 21.25
CA ASP A 179 8.29 -11.93 22.00
C ASP A 179 9.33 -10.92 21.57
N GLY A 180 8.91 -9.70 21.21
CA GLY A 180 9.75 -8.61 20.73
C GLY A 180 9.50 -7.35 21.52
N THR A 181 10.57 -6.62 21.85
CA THR A 181 10.52 -5.35 22.56
C THR A 181 11.38 -4.33 21.84
N ARG A 182 11.02 -3.06 21.96
CA ARG A 182 11.75 -1.93 21.39
C ARG A 182 12.40 -1.09 22.49
N ASP A 183 13.43 -0.37 22.13
CA ASP A 183 14.16 0.51 23.04
C ASP A 183 13.33 1.73 23.46
N ARG A 184 12.30 2.10 22.69
CA ARG A 184 11.42 3.26 22.91
C ARG A 184 10.17 2.96 23.70
N ASP A 185 10.06 1.76 24.30
CA ASP A 185 8.92 1.30 25.13
C ASP A 185 7.55 1.35 24.43
N ASP A 186 7.50 1.43 23.09
CA ASP A 186 6.29 1.35 22.26
C ASP A 186 6.33 0.15 21.30
N GLY A 187 5.24 -0.13 20.60
CA GLY A 187 5.18 -1.10 19.52
C GLY A 187 5.66 -2.51 19.87
N LYS A 188 5.41 -3.00 21.08
CA LYS A 188 5.73 -4.37 21.49
C LYS A 188 5.13 -5.40 20.53
N GLU A 189 5.86 -6.50 20.29
CA GLU A 189 5.44 -7.58 19.38
C GLU A 189 5.33 -8.91 20.12
N MET A 190 4.32 -9.68 19.77
CA MET A 190 4.15 -11.05 20.26
C MET A 190 3.57 -11.92 19.14
N ALA A 191 4.08 -13.16 19.00
CA ALA A 191 3.43 -14.17 18.19
C ALA A 191 3.45 -15.55 18.87
N MET A 192 2.40 -16.31 18.62
CA MET A 192 2.29 -17.70 19.03
C MET A 192 1.69 -18.50 17.88
N SER A 193 2.37 -19.56 17.46
CA SER A 193 1.88 -20.40 16.36
C SER A 193 1.92 -21.88 16.69
N PHE A 194 1.09 -22.62 15.99
CA PHE A 194 0.91 -24.05 16.12
C PHE A 194 0.76 -24.68 14.74
N ILE A 195 1.46 -25.79 14.51
CA ILE A 195 1.33 -26.64 13.33
C ILE A 195 1.13 -28.08 13.79
N TYR A 196 0.20 -28.77 13.18
CA TYR A 196 0.00 -30.19 13.33
C TYR A 196 -0.31 -30.84 11.99
N GLY A 197 0.31 -31.95 11.69
CA GLY A 197 0.08 -32.65 10.44
C GLY A 197 0.49 -34.09 10.44
N GLY A 198 0.17 -34.77 9.36
CA GLY A 198 0.55 -36.15 9.10
C GLY A 198 0.45 -36.47 7.62
N THR A 199 1.40 -37.27 7.18
CA THR A 199 1.51 -37.75 5.79
C THR A 199 1.25 -39.25 5.73
N THR A 200 0.59 -39.70 4.71
CA THR A 200 0.29 -41.10 4.42
C THR A 200 0.57 -41.43 2.97
N ASP A 201 0.58 -42.68 2.56
CA ASP A 201 0.71 -43.09 1.16
C ASP A 201 -0.38 -42.53 0.23
N LYS A 202 -1.47 -42.00 0.84
CA LYS A 202 -2.62 -41.44 0.05
C LYS A 202 -2.72 -39.94 0.12
N GLY A 203 -1.80 -39.24 0.77
CA GLY A 203 -1.82 -37.79 0.89
C GLY A 203 -1.46 -37.29 2.27
N TYR A 204 -1.74 -36.03 2.52
CA TYR A 204 -1.38 -35.34 3.76
C TYR A 204 -2.54 -34.51 4.31
N PHE A 205 -2.42 -34.19 5.58
CA PHE A 205 -3.25 -33.19 6.27
C PHE A 205 -2.35 -32.32 7.12
N THR A 206 -2.54 -30.99 7.03
CA THR A 206 -1.81 -30.02 7.85
C THR A 206 -2.78 -28.98 8.40
N LEU A 207 -2.74 -28.75 9.71
CA LEU A 207 -3.50 -27.72 10.42
C LEU A 207 -2.52 -26.73 11.05
N MET A 208 -2.72 -25.44 10.81
CA MET A 208 -1.89 -24.35 11.28
C MET A 208 -2.75 -23.30 11.96
N ALA A 209 -2.29 -22.74 13.07
CA ALA A 209 -2.96 -21.65 13.77
C ALA A 209 -1.91 -20.65 14.26
N GLU A 210 -2.25 -19.38 14.22
CA GLU A 210 -1.36 -18.29 14.66
C GLU A 210 -2.17 -17.19 15.33
N HIS A 211 -1.60 -16.67 16.41
CA HIS A 211 -2.02 -15.42 17.03
C HIS A 211 -0.81 -14.49 17.05
N ASP A 212 -0.93 -13.32 16.51
CA ASP A 212 0.10 -12.29 16.57
C ASP A 212 -0.49 -10.93 16.92
N GLN A 213 0.33 -10.13 17.62
CA GLN A 213 -0.01 -8.78 18.04
C GLN A 213 1.21 -7.89 17.89
N ARG A 214 0.97 -6.68 17.43
CA ARG A 214 1.91 -5.57 17.44
C ARG A 214 1.20 -4.32 17.97
N ASP A 215 1.73 -3.75 19.04
CA ASP A 215 1.22 -2.55 19.65
C ASP A 215 1.50 -1.32 18.76
N GLU A 216 0.80 -0.23 19.02
CA GLU A 216 0.93 1.03 18.30
C GLU A 216 2.30 1.69 18.45
N ILE A 217 2.66 2.53 17.47
CA ILE A 217 3.85 3.38 17.46
C ILE A 217 3.43 4.84 17.54
N TYR A 218 3.94 5.56 18.54
CA TYR A 218 3.57 6.95 18.81
C TYR A 218 4.51 7.93 18.14
N LEU A 219 3.96 9.00 17.55
CA LEU A 219 4.75 10.07 16.94
C LEU A 219 5.55 10.86 17.97
N LYS A 220 5.02 11.04 19.18
CA LYS A 220 5.72 11.75 20.27
C LYS A 220 7.04 11.10 20.71
N ASP A 221 7.17 9.79 20.47
CA ASP A 221 8.32 9.00 20.87
C ASP A 221 9.39 8.94 19.75
N ARG A 222 9.24 9.74 18.70
CA ARG A 222 10.15 9.90 17.56
C ARG A 222 10.68 11.32 17.50
N TRP A 223 11.99 11.48 17.53
CA TRP A 223 12.61 12.80 17.57
C TRP A 223 12.25 13.67 16.36
N TYR A 224 12.06 13.07 15.20
CA TYR A 224 11.75 13.78 13.95
C TYR A 224 10.30 14.26 13.87
N SER A 225 9.38 13.72 14.66
CA SER A 225 7.96 14.10 14.68
C SER A 225 7.52 14.76 15.99
N ALA A 226 8.24 14.51 17.08
CA ALA A 226 7.94 15.12 18.38
C ALA A 226 7.98 16.65 18.31
N ALA A 227 7.01 17.30 18.93
CA ALA A 227 7.04 18.74 19.09
C ALA A 227 8.12 19.14 20.09
N ARG A 228 8.96 20.14 19.75
CA ARG A 228 10.07 20.62 20.55
C ARG A 228 9.97 22.12 20.80
N ALA A 229 10.52 22.56 21.92
CA ALA A 229 10.63 23.95 22.29
C ALA A 229 12.08 24.23 22.68
N GLU A 230 12.85 24.77 21.79
CA GLU A 230 14.30 25.01 21.96
C GLU A 230 14.67 26.38 21.36
N ASP A 231 15.75 27.00 21.84
CA ASP A 231 16.37 28.17 21.20
C ASP A 231 17.34 27.67 20.13
N GLU A 232 16.82 27.38 18.93
CA GLU A 232 17.54 26.72 17.85
C GLU A 232 18.67 27.60 17.28
N ASN A 233 18.45 28.92 17.22
CA ASN A 233 19.39 29.85 16.60
C ASN A 233 20.23 30.62 17.60
N GLY A 234 20.02 30.46 18.92
CA GLY A 234 20.79 31.09 20.00
C GLY A 234 20.48 32.58 20.20
N ASP A 235 19.31 33.04 19.78
CA ASP A 235 18.90 34.43 19.88
C ASP A 235 18.21 34.78 21.23
N GLY A 236 18.02 33.78 22.07
CA GLY A 236 17.35 33.89 23.39
C GLY A 236 15.83 33.80 23.31
N VAL A 237 15.26 33.46 22.14
CA VAL A 237 13.84 33.21 21.92
C VAL A 237 13.63 31.69 21.79
N ILE A 238 12.68 31.15 22.51
CA ILE A 238 12.31 29.74 22.35
C ILE A 238 11.52 29.57 21.05
N ASP A 239 12.07 28.78 20.15
CA ASP A 239 11.42 28.35 18.92
C ASP A 239 10.64 27.06 19.18
N LEU A 240 9.42 26.98 18.67
CA LEU A 240 8.67 25.74 18.58
C LEU A 240 8.86 25.15 17.20
N TYR A 241 9.39 23.97 17.16
CA TYR A 241 9.56 23.30 15.90
C TYR A 241 9.34 21.79 16.04
N SER A 242 9.08 21.16 14.92
CA SER A 242 9.19 19.76 14.66
C SER A 242 10.00 19.63 13.37
N GLU A 243 10.87 18.65 13.29
CA GLU A 243 11.63 18.37 12.05
C GLU A 243 10.68 18.09 10.88
N THR A 244 9.47 17.69 11.22
CA THR A 244 8.38 17.43 10.29
C THR A 244 7.14 18.26 10.65
N TYR A 245 5.96 17.79 10.27
CA TYR A 245 4.70 18.49 10.43
C TYR A 245 3.94 18.11 11.72
N GLY A 246 4.64 17.80 12.83
CA GLY A 246 4.04 17.40 14.11
C GLY A 246 3.21 18.48 14.83
N LEU A 247 3.18 19.70 14.28
CA LEU A 247 2.48 20.86 14.82
C LEU A 247 1.46 21.39 13.82
N SER A 248 0.35 21.97 14.26
CA SER A 248 -0.65 22.54 13.37
C SER A 248 -1.08 23.95 13.78
N TRP A 249 -1.36 24.76 12.75
CA TRP A 249 -1.91 26.10 12.88
C TRP A 249 -3.40 26.13 13.20
N TYR A 250 -4.10 25.02 12.95
CA TYR A 250 -5.52 24.91 13.21
C TYR A 250 -5.75 24.71 14.70
N SER A 251 -5.93 25.82 15.40
CA SER A 251 -6.26 25.72 16.79
C SER A 251 -7.50 26.53 17.10
N ARG A 252 -7.44 27.75 17.56
CA ARG A 252 -8.60 28.51 17.98
C ARG A 252 -8.46 29.95 17.47
N ASN A 253 -8.48 30.09 16.15
CA ASN A 253 -8.23 31.37 15.48
C ASN A 253 -9.46 31.84 14.76
N LEU A 254 -9.73 33.15 14.79
CA LEU A 254 -10.78 33.80 14.02
C LEU A 254 -10.21 34.36 12.73
N ALA A 255 -10.95 34.22 11.65
CA ALA A 255 -10.54 34.66 10.33
C ALA A 255 -11.70 35.38 9.61
N ASP A 256 -11.34 36.26 8.67
CA ASP A 256 -12.28 36.85 7.73
C ASP A 256 -12.85 35.75 6.82
N PRO A 257 -14.19 35.60 6.72
CA PRO A 257 -14.82 34.55 5.93
C PRO A 257 -14.61 34.71 4.41
N VAL A 258 -14.24 35.92 3.96
CA VAL A 258 -14.02 36.22 2.54
C VAL A 258 -12.56 36.03 2.13
N THR A 259 -11.63 36.58 2.91
CA THR A 259 -10.19 36.53 2.60
C THR A 259 -9.52 35.31 3.24
N GLY A 260 -10.05 34.80 4.34
CA GLY A 260 -9.41 33.76 5.15
C GLY A 260 -8.30 34.28 6.07
N ASP A 261 -8.10 35.63 6.12
CA ASP A 261 -7.05 36.22 6.95
C ASP A 261 -7.38 36.06 8.44
N ILE A 262 -6.43 35.53 9.21
CA ILE A 262 -6.56 35.37 10.66
C ILE A 262 -6.31 36.73 11.31
N PHE A 263 -7.24 37.20 12.13
CA PHE A 263 -7.12 38.52 12.80
C PHE A 263 -7.27 38.45 14.32
N ALA A 264 -7.55 37.32 14.91
CA ALA A 264 -7.48 37.10 16.35
C ALA A 264 -7.06 35.68 16.69
N ALA A 265 -6.08 35.54 17.55
CA ALA A 265 -5.67 34.25 18.09
C ALA A 265 -6.36 34.02 19.43
N GLY A 266 -7.16 32.96 19.48
CA GLY A 266 -7.91 32.62 20.69
C GLY A 266 -9.07 33.59 20.96
N VAL A 267 -10.27 33.08 21.06
CA VAL A 267 -11.48 33.88 21.25
C VAL A 267 -11.55 34.59 22.63
N ASN A 268 -10.78 34.15 23.61
CA ASN A 268 -10.49 34.78 24.89
C ASN A 268 -9.13 34.31 25.35
N GLY A 269 -8.41 35.03 26.19
CA GLY A 269 -7.07 34.69 26.71
C GLY A 269 -6.92 33.28 27.30
N ASP A 270 -8.03 32.64 27.65
CA ASP A 270 -8.05 31.27 28.15
C ASP A 270 -8.16 30.20 27.00
N ALA A 271 -8.40 30.62 25.78
CA ALA A 271 -8.62 29.70 24.65
C ALA A 271 -7.34 29.12 24.10
N CYS A 272 -6.19 29.72 24.39
CA CYS A 272 -4.87 29.30 23.99
C CYS A 272 -3.92 29.30 25.18
N PRO A 273 -4.10 28.40 26.15
CA PRO A 273 -3.28 28.34 27.36
C PRO A 273 -1.94 27.69 27.06
N GLY A 274 -0.96 27.94 27.92
CA GLY A 274 0.34 27.28 27.84
C GLY A 274 1.42 28.16 27.22
N SER A 275 2.61 27.61 27.21
CA SER A 275 3.79 28.14 26.52
C SER A 275 4.38 27.04 25.64
N PRO A 276 5.32 27.37 24.73
CA PRO A 276 6.03 26.36 23.97
C PRO A 276 6.61 25.23 24.80
N GLU A 277 7.22 25.62 25.94
CA GLU A 277 7.87 24.66 26.83
C GLU A 277 6.87 23.83 27.65
N ASN A 278 5.64 24.31 27.79
CA ASN A 278 4.60 23.67 28.56
C ASN A 278 3.23 23.87 27.91
N PRO A 279 2.90 23.15 26.83
CA PRO A 279 1.57 23.17 26.24
C PRO A 279 0.52 22.72 27.26
N VAL A 280 -0.62 23.37 27.30
CA VAL A 280 -1.75 22.95 28.14
C VAL A 280 -2.81 22.33 27.25
N ASN A 281 -3.11 21.04 27.45
CA ASN A 281 -4.01 20.24 26.59
C ASN A 281 -3.60 20.29 25.10
N GLY A 282 -2.29 20.33 24.81
CA GLY A 282 -1.74 20.43 23.46
C GLY A 282 -1.74 21.85 22.88
N PHE A 283 -2.29 22.86 23.54
CA PHE A 283 -2.28 24.25 23.07
C PHE A 283 -1.16 25.05 23.70
N TRP A 284 -0.65 26.03 22.97
CA TRP A 284 0.27 27.06 23.49
C TRP A 284 -0.14 28.46 23.00
N GLY A 285 0.18 29.46 23.81
CA GLY A 285 -0.26 30.84 23.69
C GLY A 285 0.30 31.60 22.52
N PRO A 286 -0.26 32.78 22.22
CA PRO A 286 -0.18 33.52 20.97
C PRO A 286 1.11 34.29 20.72
N ASN A 287 2.18 34.11 21.48
CA ASN A 287 3.37 34.94 21.41
C ASN A 287 4.54 34.37 20.61
N PHE A 288 4.22 33.57 19.61
CA PHE A 288 5.26 33.09 18.69
C PHE A 288 5.49 34.14 17.62
N GLY A 289 6.57 34.87 17.75
CA GLY A 289 7.12 35.58 16.59
C GLY A 289 7.25 34.59 15.45
N GLY A 290 6.77 34.91 14.27
CA GLY A 290 6.64 34.06 13.11
C GLY A 290 7.87 33.40 12.55
N ALA A 291 8.89 33.18 13.39
CA ALA A 291 10.12 32.48 13.04
C ALA A 291 10.09 31.00 13.39
N ALA A 292 9.29 30.58 14.35
CA ALA A 292 9.29 29.21 14.89
C ALA A 292 8.91 28.12 13.87
N PHE A 293 8.27 28.46 12.79
CA PHE A 293 7.93 27.53 11.71
C PHE A 293 8.59 27.91 10.39
N GLY A 294 9.73 28.56 10.44
CA GLY A 294 10.46 28.99 9.25
C GLY A 294 9.67 29.88 8.27
N GLN A 295 8.34 29.96 8.41
CA GLN A 295 7.43 30.62 7.47
C GLN A 295 6.11 31.05 8.10
N GLY A 296 5.95 30.99 9.42
CA GLY A 296 4.68 31.42 10.05
C GLY A 296 4.55 32.95 9.95
N PRO A 297 3.53 33.50 9.29
CA PRO A 297 3.35 34.94 9.27
C PRO A 297 3.01 35.43 10.68
N THR A 298 3.66 36.49 11.14
CA THR A 298 3.00 37.45 12.01
C THR A 298 1.75 37.88 11.24
N VAL A 299 0.59 37.36 11.62
CA VAL A 299 -0.66 37.78 10.97
C VAL A 299 -0.88 39.24 11.37
N THR A 300 -0.74 40.13 10.42
CA THR A 300 -1.16 41.50 10.59
C THR A 300 -2.64 41.51 10.23
N PRO A 301 -3.54 41.78 11.19
CA PRO A 301 -4.94 41.91 10.85
C PRO A 301 -5.14 42.96 9.77
N SER A 302 -6.08 42.73 8.88
CA SER A 302 -6.32 43.58 7.72
C SER A 302 -7.02 44.93 8.02
N TYR A 303 -7.27 45.23 9.31
CA TYR A 303 -7.91 46.49 9.70
C TYR A 303 -6.90 47.50 10.26
N GLU A 304 -7.12 48.78 9.96
CA GLU A 304 -6.22 49.88 10.29
C GLU A 304 -6.02 49.98 11.82
N GLY A 305 -4.77 49.89 12.28
CA GLY A 305 -4.41 49.99 13.70
C GLY A 305 -4.27 48.66 14.46
N ALA A 306 -4.35 47.54 13.78
CA ALA A 306 -4.20 46.25 14.43
C ALA A 306 -2.74 45.96 14.78
N THR A 307 -2.54 45.39 15.96
CA THR A 307 -1.23 44.82 16.37
C THR A 307 -1.08 43.42 15.81
N PRO A 308 0.10 43.03 15.32
CA PRO A 308 0.38 41.65 14.94
C PRO A 308 0.06 40.72 16.10
N ILE A 309 -0.72 39.67 15.81
CA ILE A 309 -1.16 38.69 16.82
C ILE A 309 -0.51 37.38 16.48
N GLY A 310 0.03 36.69 17.48
CA GLY A 310 0.52 35.33 17.32
C GLY A 310 -0.65 34.36 17.02
N ILE A 311 -0.35 33.25 16.37
CA ILE A 311 -1.31 32.19 16.07
C ILE A 311 -1.30 31.17 17.22
N CYS A 312 -2.46 30.68 17.62
CA CYS A 312 -2.58 29.58 18.57
C CYS A 312 -2.19 28.26 17.88
N GLY A 313 -1.18 27.56 18.38
CA GLY A 313 -0.71 26.29 17.86
C GLY A 313 -1.26 25.08 18.61
N TYR A 314 -1.12 23.90 18.02
CA TYR A 314 -1.51 22.62 18.61
C TYR A 314 -0.52 21.51 18.23
N ALA A 315 0.05 20.84 19.24
CA ALA A 315 0.97 19.72 19.09
C ALA A 315 0.19 18.41 18.88
N TRP A 316 -0.22 18.15 17.66
CA TRP A 316 -1.00 16.96 17.36
C TRP A 316 -0.17 15.66 17.40
N ALA A 317 1.15 15.74 17.17
CA ALA A 317 2.07 14.60 17.26
C ALA A 317 2.12 13.98 18.67
N ASP A 318 1.86 14.77 19.73
CA ASP A 318 1.83 14.26 21.11
C ASP A 318 0.72 13.22 21.36
N ILE A 319 -0.26 13.17 20.47
CA ILE A 319 -1.47 12.34 20.60
C ILE A 319 -1.51 11.24 19.56
N MET A 320 -1.03 11.53 18.37
CA MET A 320 -1.18 10.63 17.22
C MET A 320 -0.34 9.36 17.35
N VAL A 321 -0.95 8.30 16.88
CA VAL A 321 -0.30 7.03 16.55
C VAL A 321 0.06 7.06 15.07
N GLN A 322 1.27 6.69 14.73
CA GLN A 322 1.69 6.55 13.33
C GLN A 322 1.32 5.17 12.78
N ASN A 323 1.88 4.11 13.36
CA ASN A 323 1.51 2.74 13.01
C ASN A 323 0.44 2.27 13.98
N ALA A 324 -0.69 1.86 13.43
CA ALA A 324 -1.81 1.36 14.21
C ALA A 324 -1.46 0.04 14.90
N GLU A 325 -2.07 -0.21 16.06
CA GLU A 325 -2.07 -1.54 16.67
C GLU A 325 -2.68 -2.54 15.69
N ILE A 326 -2.09 -3.75 15.62
CA ILE A 326 -2.63 -4.88 14.87
C ILE A 326 -2.66 -6.10 15.77
N THR A 327 -3.80 -6.77 15.79
CA THR A 327 -3.98 -8.11 16.37
C THR A 327 -4.58 -9.03 15.31
N ARG A 328 -3.95 -10.18 15.08
CA ARG A 328 -4.39 -11.12 14.07
C ARG A 328 -4.52 -12.54 14.64
N ASP A 329 -5.64 -13.18 14.35
CA ASP A 329 -5.93 -14.59 14.62
C ASP A 329 -6.12 -15.34 13.30
N THR A 330 -5.39 -16.42 13.06
CA THR A 330 -5.49 -17.18 11.81
C THR A 330 -5.58 -18.68 12.06
N VAL A 331 -6.33 -19.36 11.20
CA VAL A 331 -6.35 -20.83 11.12
C VAL A 331 -6.34 -21.24 9.66
N THR A 332 -5.38 -22.09 9.29
CA THR A 332 -5.29 -22.65 7.93
C THR A 332 -5.20 -24.17 7.99
N ALA A 333 -5.96 -24.84 7.14
CA ALA A 333 -5.91 -26.29 6.99
C ALA A 333 -5.71 -26.64 5.52
N ASN A 334 -4.74 -27.51 5.25
CA ASN A 334 -4.47 -28.11 3.96
C ASN A 334 -4.73 -29.60 3.99
N LEU A 335 -5.35 -30.12 2.96
CA LEU A 335 -5.63 -31.55 2.77
C LEU A 335 -5.34 -31.93 1.33
N GLU A 336 -4.60 -33.02 1.13
CA GLU A 336 -4.54 -33.71 -0.14
C GLU A 336 -4.82 -35.20 0.06
N HIS A 337 -5.64 -35.79 -0.80
CA HIS A 337 -6.02 -37.20 -0.69
C HIS A 337 -6.20 -37.84 -2.05
N ALA A 338 -5.48 -38.95 -2.30
CA ALA A 338 -5.70 -39.82 -3.45
C ALA A 338 -6.97 -40.65 -3.24
N ILE A 339 -8.06 -40.24 -3.93
CA ILE A 339 -9.34 -40.95 -3.93
C ILE A 339 -9.21 -42.27 -4.68
N ALA A 340 -8.47 -42.26 -5.78
CA ALA A 340 -8.14 -43.41 -6.60
C ALA A 340 -6.73 -43.24 -7.20
N ASP A 341 -6.18 -44.27 -7.82
CA ASP A 341 -4.83 -44.25 -8.43
C ASP A 341 -4.65 -43.11 -9.44
N ASN A 342 -5.74 -42.63 -10.04
CA ASN A 342 -5.75 -41.57 -11.04
C ASN A 342 -6.62 -40.36 -10.67
N LEU A 343 -7.06 -40.25 -9.43
CA LEU A 343 -7.91 -39.15 -8.95
C LEU A 343 -7.45 -38.68 -7.58
N SER A 344 -7.04 -37.41 -7.48
CA SER A 344 -6.71 -36.76 -6.21
C SER A 344 -7.60 -35.57 -5.92
N LEU A 345 -7.84 -35.33 -4.64
CA LEU A 345 -8.52 -34.18 -4.09
C LEU A 345 -7.50 -33.31 -3.33
N TYR A 346 -7.47 -32.03 -3.62
CA TYR A 346 -6.82 -31.02 -2.79
C TYR A 346 -7.86 -30.08 -2.18
N SER A 347 -7.69 -29.68 -0.93
CA SER A 347 -8.51 -28.63 -0.32
C SER A 347 -7.69 -27.78 0.64
N ARG A 348 -7.98 -26.48 0.65
CA ARG A 348 -7.45 -25.50 1.61
C ARG A 348 -8.60 -24.68 2.19
N LEU A 349 -8.57 -24.50 3.50
CA LEU A 349 -9.42 -23.53 4.21
C LEU A 349 -8.52 -22.61 5.02
N SER A 350 -8.66 -21.32 4.83
CA SER A 350 -8.01 -20.29 5.64
C SER A 350 -9.06 -19.36 6.24
N VAL A 351 -8.96 -19.11 7.55
CA VAL A 351 -9.83 -18.18 8.28
C VAL A 351 -8.92 -17.19 9.00
N VAL A 352 -9.19 -15.91 8.80
CA VAL A 352 -8.39 -14.81 9.35
C VAL A 352 -9.30 -13.79 9.99
N ARG A 353 -8.97 -13.37 11.21
CA ARG A 353 -9.46 -12.15 11.82
C ARG A 353 -8.30 -11.20 12.01
N ASN A 354 -8.39 -10.00 11.47
CA ASN A 354 -7.41 -8.94 11.59
C ASN A 354 -8.08 -7.72 12.22
N GLN A 355 -7.55 -7.25 13.34
CA GLN A 355 -8.06 -6.10 14.07
C GLN A 355 -6.99 -5.01 14.11
N SER A 356 -7.40 -3.76 13.97
CA SER A 356 -6.50 -2.62 14.03
C SER A 356 -7.14 -1.47 14.77
N THR A 357 -6.40 -0.89 15.71
CA THR A 357 -6.82 0.29 16.47
C THR A 357 -5.86 1.43 16.23
N GLY A 358 -6.40 2.60 15.86
CA GLY A 358 -5.62 3.80 15.63
C GLY A 358 -6.18 5.00 16.41
N ARG A 359 -5.29 5.93 16.74
CA ARG A 359 -5.63 7.16 17.44
C ARG A 359 -5.00 8.36 16.74
N PHE A 360 -5.76 9.42 16.59
CA PHE A 360 -5.32 10.66 15.98
C PHE A 360 -5.93 11.88 16.66
N ALA A 361 -5.39 13.04 16.36
CA ALA A 361 -5.73 14.30 17.03
C ALA A 361 -7.23 14.61 16.99
N PRO A 362 -7.75 15.40 17.93
CA PRO A 362 -9.12 15.87 17.91
C PRO A 362 -9.49 16.50 16.57
N PRO A 363 -10.77 16.55 16.18
CA PRO A 363 -11.16 17.14 14.90
C PRO A 363 -10.62 18.55 14.74
N ALA A 364 -10.02 18.84 13.56
CA ALA A 364 -9.68 20.19 13.15
C ALA A 364 -10.66 20.58 12.04
N ALA A 365 -11.49 21.58 12.30
CA ALA A 365 -12.50 21.98 11.35
C ALA A 365 -12.73 23.49 11.40
N ARG A 366 -13.18 24.04 10.29
CA ARG A 366 -13.67 25.41 10.28
C ARG A 366 -14.92 25.51 11.14
N TYR A 367 -14.92 26.53 11.96
CA TYR A 367 -16.10 26.97 12.66
C TYR A 367 -17.05 27.65 11.67
N PRO A 368 -18.32 27.29 11.59
CA PRO A 368 -19.26 28.01 10.75
C PRO A 368 -19.35 29.46 11.20
N GLY A 369 -19.42 30.38 10.25
CA GLY A 369 -19.25 31.81 10.46
C GLY A 369 -20.03 32.40 11.65
N LEU A 370 -19.31 33.12 12.52
CA LEU A 370 -19.94 33.99 13.50
C LEU A 370 -20.39 35.28 12.81
N LEU A 371 -21.65 35.59 12.88
CA LEU A 371 -22.15 36.91 12.41
C LEU A 371 -21.59 38.03 13.26
N ALA A 372 -21.49 39.24 12.72
CA ALA A 372 -21.11 40.44 13.45
C ALA A 372 -22.02 40.72 14.64
N SER A 373 -23.26 40.23 14.60
CA SER A 373 -24.25 40.36 15.69
C SER A 373 -24.15 39.31 16.79
N ASP A 374 -23.27 38.28 16.61
CA ASP A 374 -23.12 37.20 17.59
C ASP A 374 -22.37 37.71 18.84
N PRO A 375 -22.91 37.49 20.06
CA PRO A 375 -22.23 37.90 21.29
C PRO A 375 -20.85 37.24 21.51
N ALA A 376 -20.60 36.10 20.88
CA ALA A 376 -19.30 35.39 20.90
C ALA A 376 -18.30 36.00 19.89
N ASN A 377 -18.74 36.84 18.99
CA ASN A 377 -17.89 37.53 18.02
C ASN A 377 -17.46 38.89 18.60
N PRO A 378 -16.20 39.11 18.97
CA PRO A 378 -15.70 40.37 19.48
C PRO A 378 -15.52 41.46 18.43
N PHE A 379 -15.81 41.18 17.14
CA PHE A 379 -15.57 42.05 16.03
C PHE A 379 -16.87 42.56 15.39
N ASP A 380 -16.86 43.76 14.80
CA ASP A 380 -17.99 44.36 14.10
C ASP A 380 -18.16 43.81 12.65
N VAL A 381 -17.55 42.69 12.35
CA VAL A 381 -17.56 42.00 11.04
C VAL A 381 -17.85 40.52 11.21
N ASP A 382 -18.40 39.88 10.16
CA ASP A 382 -18.59 38.45 10.17
C ASP A 382 -17.21 37.75 10.18
N VAL A 383 -17.09 36.70 10.97
CA VAL A 383 -15.84 35.95 11.13
C VAL A 383 -16.10 34.45 11.06
N THR A 384 -15.12 33.72 10.61
CA THR A 384 -15.08 32.27 10.72
C THR A 384 -13.96 31.84 11.67
N GLY A 385 -14.11 30.69 12.30
CA GLY A 385 -13.09 30.16 13.19
C GLY A 385 -12.30 29.01 12.58
N TYR A 386 -11.04 28.91 12.96
CA TYR A 386 -10.23 27.72 12.80
C TYR A 386 -10.11 27.10 14.18
N TRP A 387 -10.67 25.87 14.34
CA TRP A 387 -10.85 25.29 15.66
C TRP A 387 -10.38 23.84 15.75
N ARG A 388 -9.60 23.52 16.77
CA ARG A 388 -9.29 22.17 17.18
C ARG A 388 -10.26 21.78 18.30
N TRP A 389 -11.18 20.86 18.02
CA TRP A 389 -12.29 20.48 18.87
C TRP A 389 -11.85 19.48 19.96
N THR A 390 -10.97 19.93 20.85
CA THR A 390 -10.47 19.12 21.99
C THR A 390 -11.56 18.76 22.99
N GLU A 391 -12.65 19.48 22.99
CA GLU A 391 -13.82 19.21 23.82
C GLU A 391 -14.44 17.85 23.54
N ILE A 392 -14.39 17.38 22.27
CA ILE A 392 -14.93 16.10 21.84
C ILE A 392 -14.02 14.96 22.27
N GLY A 393 -12.71 15.18 22.25
CA GLY A 393 -11.68 14.18 22.53
C GLY A 393 -10.88 13.80 21.27
N ASN A 394 -9.95 12.87 21.46
CA ASN A 394 -9.10 12.37 20.39
C ASN A 394 -9.88 11.42 19.49
N ARG A 395 -9.83 11.65 18.18
CA ARG A 395 -10.41 10.72 17.21
C ARG A 395 -9.72 9.38 17.25
N GLY A 396 -10.44 8.33 16.95
CA GLY A 396 -9.91 6.98 16.80
C GLY A 396 -10.72 6.18 15.79
N SER A 397 -10.11 5.15 15.21
CA SER A 397 -10.77 4.17 14.37
C SER A 397 -10.41 2.77 14.80
N ASP A 398 -11.42 1.93 14.96
CA ASP A 398 -11.30 0.51 15.30
C ASP A 398 -11.76 -0.32 14.09
N PHE A 399 -10.82 -0.99 13.44
CA PHE A 399 -11.08 -1.90 12.32
C PHE A 399 -11.19 -3.34 12.82
N THR A 400 -12.12 -4.08 12.26
CA THR A 400 -12.21 -5.53 12.41
C THR A 400 -12.51 -6.14 11.05
N ASP A 401 -11.59 -6.94 10.53
CA ASP A 401 -11.70 -7.65 9.26
C ASP A 401 -11.76 -9.14 9.51
N ASP A 402 -12.84 -9.77 9.09
CA ASP A 402 -13.02 -11.21 9.08
C ASP A 402 -12.99 -11.72 7.63
N ALA A 403 -12.12 -12.66 7.34
CA ALA A 403 -12.09 -13.29 6.03
C ALA A 403 -11.96 -14.81 6.13
N TRP A 404 -12.51 -15.50 5.15
CA TRP A 404 -12.23 -16.91 4.94
C TRP A 404 -12.09 -17.23 3.45
N ASP A 405 -11.15 -18.09 3.13
CA ASP A 405 -10.85 -18.54 1.78
C ASP A 405 -10.89 -20.07 1.74
N PHE A 406 -11.80 -20.60 0.94
CA PHE A 406 -11.94 -22.03 0.72
C PHE A 406 -11.61 -22.36 -0.74
N VAL A 407 -10.68 -23.27 -0.93
CA VAL A 407 -10.29 -23.81 -2.24
C VAL A 407 -10.47 -25.32 -2.22
N THR A 408 -11.00 -25.89 -3.29
CA THR A 408 -11.01 -27.34 -3.53
C THR A 408 -10.71 -27.61 -5.00
N ALA A 409 -9.90 -28.63 -5.25
CA ALA A 409 -9.52 -29.05 -6.61
C ALA A 409 -9.54 -30.58 -6.73
N LEU A 410 -10.03 -31.06 -7.88
CA LEU A 410 -9.93 -32.44 -8.29
C LEU A 410 -8.98 -32.54 -9.47
N THR A 411 -7.96 -33.38 -9.34
CA THR A 411 -7.01 -33.68 -10.41
C THR A 411 -7.24 -35.10 -10.90
N TYR A 412 -7.54 -35.26 -12.17
CA TYR A 412 -7.81 -36.52 -12.81
C TYR A 412 -6.81 -36.84 -13.93
N GLN A 413 -6.02 -37.90 -13.75
CA GLN A 413 -5.10 -38.42 -14.76
C GLN A 413 -5.90 -39.27 -15.75
N LEU A 414 -6.23 -38.73 -16.92
CA LEU A 414 -7.03 -39.40 -17.93
C LEU A 414 -6.24 -40.55 -18.60
N ASN A 415 -4.94 -40.31 -18.84
CA ASN A 415 -3.93 -41.30 -19.30
C ASN A 415 -2.54 -40.73 -19.03
N ASP A 416 -1.46 -41.44 -19.37
CA ASP A 416 -0.09 -41.06 -19.09
C ASP A 416 0.34 -39.68 -19.63
N ASN A 417 -0.43 -39.10 -20.57
CA ASN A 417 -0.12 -37.84 -21.21
C ASN A 417 -1.16 -36.74 -20.99
N VAL A 418 -2.27 -37.05 -20.35
CA VAL A 418 -3.37 -36.07 -20.21
C VAL A 418 -3.85 -36.01 -18.78
N GLU A 419 -3.67 -34.87 -18.17
CA GLU A 419 -4.19 -34.53 -16.85
C GLU A 419 -5.26 -33.45 -16.96
N VAL A 420 -6.36 -33.62 -16.24
CA VAL A 420 -7.43 -32.61 -16.14
C VAL A 420 -7.60 -32.22 -14.68
N GLN A 421 -7.52 -30.93 -14.41
CA GLN A 421 -7.84 -30.38 -13.09
C GLN A 421 -9.07 -29.51 -13.17
N THR A 422 -9.95 -29.63 -12.19
CA THR A 422 -11.05 -28.69 -11.99
C THR A 422 -10.99 -28.15 -10.56
N SER A 423 -11.25 -26.88 -10.37
CA SER A 423 -11.21 -26.28 -9.05
C SER A 423 -12.32 -25.28 -8.80
N PHE A 424 -12.62 -25.10 -7.54
CA PHE A 424 -13.53 -24.08 -7.02
C PHE A 424 -12.86 -23.34 -5.89
N GLN A 425 -12.97 -22.00 -5.90
CA GLN A 425 -12.55 -21.12 -4.81
C GLN A 425 -13.74 -20.25 -4.38
N TYR A 426 -13.88 -20.08 -3.07
CA TYR A 426 -14.79 -19.10 -2.49
C TYR A 426 -14.06 -18.32 -1.41
N ASN A 427 -13.96 -17.01 -1.60
CA ASN A 427 -13.44 -16.09 -0.62
C ASN A 427 -14.55 -15.13 -0.20
N ASN A 428 -14.72 -14.95 1.10
CA ASN A 428 -15.64 -13.98 1.68
C ASN A 428 -14.84 -13.09 2.65
N PHE A 429 -15.03 -11.80 2.51
CA PHE A 429 -14.47 -10.79 3.39
C PHE A 429 -15.60 -9.93 3.94
N TYR A 430 -15.55 -9.66 5.24
CA TYR A 430 -16.40 -8.70 5.91
C TYR A 430 -15.56 -7.84 6.85
N GLY A 431 -15.59 -6.53 6.67
CA GLY A 431 -14.86 -5.56 7.48
C GLY A 431 -15.78 -4.51 8.08
N VAL A 432 -15.40 -4.01 9.24
CA VAL A 432 -16.09 -2.90 9.91
C VAL A 432 -15.06 -1.92 10.43
N ASP A 433 -15.25 -0.64 10.10
CA ASP A 433 -14.54 0.49 10.72
C ASP A 433 -15.51 1.29 11.61
N VAL A 434 -15.16 1.45 12.89
CA VAL A 434 -15.89 2.26 13.85
C VAL A 434 -15.04 3.46 14.23
N GLY A 435 -15.36 4.62 13.67
CA GLY A 435 -14.72 5.88 14.02
C GLY A 435 -15.37 6.53 15.25
N ARG A 436 -14.56 7.07 16.16
CA ARG A 436 -15.04 7.69 17.40
C ARG A 436 -14.53 9.11 17.53
N TYR A 437 -15.32 9.95 18.22
CA TYR A 437 -14.98 11.34 18.52
C TYR A 437 -14.74 12.21 17.29
N PHE A 438 -15.52 11.99 16.22
CA PHE A 438 -15.59 12.88 15.07
C PHE A 438 -16.50 14.07 15.37
N LEU A 439 -16.40 15.15 14.58
CA LEU A 439 -17.23 16.33 14.73
C LEU A 439 -18.51 16.19 13.90
N ASP A 440 -19.68 16.30 14.55
CA ASP A 440 -20.98 16.43 13.89
C ASP A 440 -21.30 17.91 13.63
N TYR A 441 -21.32 18.31 12.38
CA TYR A 441 -21.62 19.70 12.00
C TYR A 441 -23.07 20.10 12.32
N ALA A 442 -24.02 19.19 12.21
CA ALA A 442 -25.41 19.49 12.54
C ALA A 442 -25.60 19.73 14.04
N GLY A 443 -24.92 18.92 14.86
CA GLY A 443 -24.88 19.14 16.32
C GLY A 443 -24.15 20.40 16.70
N LEU A 444 -23.07 20.75 16.03
CA LEU A 444 -22.33 21.99 16.21
C LEU A 444 -23.23 23.20 15.89
N ASP A 445 -23.89 23.20 14.74
CA ASP A 445 -24.84 24.27 14.36
C ASP A 445 -26.01 24.42 15.35
N SER A 446 -26.53 23.29 15.82
CA SER A 446 -27.58 23.26 16.83
C SER A 446 -27.11 23.90 18.15
N ASN A 447 -25.92 23.58 18.63
CA ASN A 447 -25.34 24.18 19.82
C ASN A 447 -25.18 25.70 19.69
N LEU A 448 -24.68 26.15 18.55
CA LEU A 448 -24.56 27.56 18.20
C LEU A 448 -25.91 28.27 18.27
N TYR A 449 -26.90 27.74 17.54
CA TYR A 449 -28.21 28.33 17.43
C TYR A 449 -28.94 28.42 18.78
N GLN A 450 -28.73 27.40 19.65
CA GLN A 450 -29.36 27.32 20.98
C GLN A 450 -28.52 27.97 22.08
N GLY A 451 -27.30 28.42 21.79
CA GLY A 451 -26.40 28.99 22.80
C GLY A 451 -25.90 27.98 23.83
N VAL A 452 -25.80 26.71 23.46
CA VAL A 452 -25.25 25.64 24.31
C VAL A 452 -23.73 25.76 24.35
N PRO A 453 -23.10 25.86 25.54
CA PRO A 453 -21.64 25.93 25.63
C PRO A 453 -21.00 24.64 25.08
N PHE A 454 -19.99 24.76 24.20
CA PHE A 454 -19.34 23.61 23.56
C PHE A 454 -18.70 22.63 24.56
N GLY A 455 -18.08 23.11 25.60
CA GLY A 455 -17.47 22.28 26.65
C GLY A 455 -18.45 21.71 27.69
N SER A 456 -19.76 21.97 27.57
CA SER A 456 -20.76 21.32 28.41
C SER A 456 -21.00 19.88 27.99
N GLU A 457 -21.47 19.01 28.88
CA GLU A 457 -21.79 17.62 28.59
C GLU A 457 -22.81 17.51 27.44
N ASP A 458 -23.88 18.31 27.47
CA ASP A 458 -24.88 18.35 26.41
C ASP A 458 -24.30 18.87 25.08
N GLY A 459 -23.42 19.89 25.14
CA GLY A 459 -22.73 20.41 23.96
C GLY A 459 -21.80 19.42 23.31
N VAL A 460 -20.97 18.77 24.09
CA VAL A 460 -20.05 17.71 23.60
C VAL A 460 -20.83 16.55 23.01
N TYR A 461 -21.89 16.09 23.69
CA TYR A 461 -22.74 15.01 23.21
C TYR A 461 -23.38 15.32 21.86
N ALA A 462 -23.91 16.55 21.71
CA ALA A 462 -24.59 16.94 20.45
C ALA A 462 -23.64 17.00 19.24
N MET A 463 -22.39 17.46 19.44
CA MET A 463 -21.45 17.63 18.34
C MET A 463 -20.43 16.49 18.17
N SER A 464 -20.57 15.41 18.94
CA SER A 464 -19.72 14.22 18.81
C SER A 464 -20.38 13.17 17.94
N ALA A 465 -19.72 12.75 16.86
CA ALA A 465 -20.16 11.68 15.98
C ALA A 465 -19.36 10.39 16.18
N THR A 466 -20.05 9.27 16.04
CA THR A 466 -19.46 7.95 15.80
C THR A 466 -19.74 7.57 14.35
N THR A 467 -18.70 7.29 13.58
CA THR A 467 -18.83 6.87 12.18
C THR A 467 -18.81 5.37 12.07
N LEU A 468 -19.46 4.84 11.05
CA LEU A 468 -19.50 3.42 10.73
C LEU A 468 -19.30 3.23 9.24
N VAL A 469 -18.36 2.35 8.88
CA VAL A 469 -18.21 1.85 7.51
C VAL A 469 -18.22 0.33 7.54
N GLU A 470 -19.06 -0.27 6.72
CA GLU A 470 -19.10 -1.71 6.52
C GLU A 470 -18.52 -2.05 5.14
N TYR A 471 -17.60 -3.00 5.09
CA TYR A 471 -16.93 -3.44 3.88
C TYR A 471 -17.28 -4.89 3.60
N GLY A 472 -17.57 -5.21 2.34
CA GLY A 472 -17.85 -6.56 1.90
C GLY A 472 -17.16 -6.91 0.60
N ASN A 473 -16.68 -8.15 0.49
CA ASN A 473 -16.24 -8.71 -0.77
C ASN A 473 -16.55 -10.21 -0.82
N ASP A 474 -17.34 -10.63 -1.81
CA ASP A 474 -17.64 -12.03 -2.11
C ASP A 474 -17.04 -12.41 -3.46
N TYR A 475 -16.06 -13.32 -3.44
CA TYR A 475 -15.36 -13.78 -4.64
C TYR A 475 -15.55 -15.29 -4.84
N LYS A 476 -16.09 -15.69 -5.98
CA LYS A 476 -16.29 -17.09 -6.35
C LYS A 476 -15.60 -17.35 -7.68
N LYS A 477 -14.80 -18.39 -7.75
CA LYS A 477 -14.11 -18.78 -8.97
C LYS A 477 -14.25 -20.26 -9.23
N PHE A 478 -14.49 -20.60 -10.49
CA PHE A 478 -14.42 -21.95 -11.02
C PHE A 478 -13.39 -21.97 -12.15
N ASP A 479 -12.53 -22.99 -12.20
CA ASP A 479 -11.64 -23.21 -13.34
C ASP A 479 -11.53 -24.69 -13.71
N VAL A 480 -11.23 -24.92 -14.98
CA VAL A 480 -10.89 -26.21 -15.53
C VAL A 480 -9.67 -26.05 -16.44
N THR A 481 -8.68 -26.92 -16.26
CA THR A 481 -7.47 -26.99 -17.08
C THR A 481 -7.23 -28.40 -17.59
N ALA A 482 -6.66 -28.52 -18.77
CA ALA A 482 -6.18 -29.77 -19.30
C ALA A 482 -4.72 -29.59 -19.75
N GLN A 483 -3.81 -30.31 -19.12
CA GLN A 483 -2.43 -30.43 -19.54
C GLN A 483 -2.28 -31.64 -20.45
N ILE A 484 -1.59 -31.47 -21.57
CA ILE A 484 -1.37 -32.50 -22.58
C ILE A 484 0.11 -32.56 -22.84
N ASP A 485 0.75 -33.61 -22.39
CA ASP A 485 2.18 -33.88 -22.60
C ASP A 485 2.41 -34.75 -23.82
N ASN A 486 3.64 -34.81 -24.31
CA ASN A 486 4.07 -35.62 -25.43
C ASN A 486 3.31 -35.38 -26.76
N LEU A 487 2.85 -34.14 -27.00
CA LEU A 487 2.10 -33.78 -28.19
C LEU A 487 2.90 -33.99 -29.48
N TYR A 488 4.18 -33.62 -29.47
CA TYR A 488 5.07 -33.73 -30.62
C TYR A 488 6.53 -33.76 -30.15
N ALA A 489 7.34 -34.59 -30.80
CA ALA A 489 8.76 -34.70 -30.50
C ALA A 489 9.58 -33.66 -31.30
N LEU A 490 10.28 -32.80 -30.58
CA LEU A 490 11.28 -31.85 -31.08
C LEU A 490 12.68 -32.36 -30.74
N PRO A 491 13.74 -31.79 -31.35
CA PRO A 491 15.12 -32.20 -31.05
C PRO A 491 15.52 -32.12 -29.57
N GLY A 492 14.94 -31.17 -28.82
CA GLY A 492 15.21 -30.96 -27.39
C GLY A 492 14.27 -31.71 -26.43
N GLY A 493 13.24 -32.36 -26.94
CA GLY A 493 12.25 -33.05 -26.08
C GLY A 493 10.85 -33.05 -26.67
N THR A 494 9.87 -33.35 -25.87
CA THR A 494 8.45 -33.37 -26.26
C THR A 494 7.72 -32.10 -25.91
N VAL A 495 6.85 -31.65 -26.79
CA VAL A 495 5.98 -30.47 -26.61
C VAL A 495 4.92 -30.81 -25.59
N SER A 496 4.74 -29.89 -24.61
CA SER A 496 3.60 -29.90 -23.69
C SER A 496 2.70 -28.68 -23.93
N ALA A 497 1.40 -28.85 -23.76
CA ALA A 497 0.41 -27.78 -23.85
C ALA A 497 -0.53 -27.82 -22.67
N LEU A 498 -0.96 -26.66 -22.27
CA LEU A 498 -2.06 -26.50 -21.32
C LEU A 498 -3.14 -25.61 -21.94
N VAL A 499 -4.40 -26.01 -21.80
CA VAL A 499 -5.56 -25.19 -22.16
C VAL A 499 -6.50 -25.10 -20.97
N GLY A 500 -7.11 -23.96 -20.77
CA GLY A 500 -8.00 -23.76 -19.64
C GLY A 500 -9.11 -22.75 -19.90
N TYR A 501 -10.13 -22.89 -19.07
CA TYR A 501 -11.21 -21.93 -18.94
C TYR A 501 -11.39 -21.60 -17.46
N GLU A 502 -11.61 -20.33 -17.15
CA GLU A 502 -11.98 -19.90 -15.81
C GLU A 502 -13.15 -18.92 -15.88
N TYR A 503 -13.94 -18.95 -14.82
CA TYR A 503 -15.02 -18.02 -14.59
C TYR A 503 -15.01 -17.57 -13.14
N PHE A 504 -15.13 -16.26 -12.91
CA PHE A 504 -15.30 -15.74 -11.55
C PHE A 504 -16.42 -14.70 -11.47
N GLU A 505 -16.97 -14.60 -10.28
CA GLU A 505 -17.89 -13.56 -9.85
C GLU A 505 -17.24 -12.83 -8.65
N ASN A 506 -17.34 -11.52 -8.63
CA ASN A 506 -16.89 -10.69 -7.53
C ASN A 506 -17.96 -9.65 -7.20
N GLU A 507 -18.42 -9.64 -5.96
CA GLU A 507 -19.36 -8.66 -5.42
C GLU A 507 -18.63 -7.85 -4.34
N TYR A 508 -18.65 -6.55 -4.47
CA TYR A 508 -17.95 -5.58 -3.63
C TYR A 508 -18.92 -4.57 -3.04
N SER A 509 -18.70 -4.20 -1.78
CA SER A 509 -19.40 -3.08 -1.14
C SER A 509 -18.53 -2.35 -0.14
N ALA A 510 -18.74 -1.05 -0.04
CA ALA A 510 -18.32 -0.20 1.06
C ALA A 510 -19.50 0.70 1.38
N ASP A 511 -20.08 0.57 2.58
CA ASP A 511 -21.31 1.25 3.00
C ASP A 511 -21.00 2.14 4.20
N TYR A 512 -21.11 3.45 3.99
CA TYR A 512 -20.88 4.47 4.98
C TYR A 512 -22.16 4.85 5.71
N ASP A 513 -22.04 5.28 6.96
CA ASP A 513 -23.17 5.85 7.69
C ASP A 513 -23.70 7.13 7.00
N LYS A 514 -24.98 7.41 7.19
CA LYS A 514 -25.67 8.50 6.50
C LYS A 514 -25.15 9.90 6.83
N HIS A 515 -24.57 10.11 8.03
CA HIS A 515 -24.00 11.41 8.41
C HIS A 515 -22.70 11.64 7.65
N SER A 516 -21.87 10.60 7.52
CA SER A 516 -20.63 10.65 6.71
C SER A 516 -20.96 10.85 5.22
N GLU A 517 -21.94 10.13 4.65
CA GLU A 517 -22.40 10.31 3.26
C GLU A 517 -22.98 11.71 3.03
N GLY A 518 -23.69 12.23 4.00
CA GLY A 518 -24.28 13.58 3.95
C GLY A 518 -23.27 14.71 4.11
N GLY A 519 -21.96 14.40 4.33
CA GLY A 519 -20.92 15.40 4.57
C GLY A 519 -21.10 16.14 5.89
N LEU A 520 -21.85 15.56 6.84
CA LEU A 520 -22.14 16.15 8.15
C LEU A 520 -21.07 15.87 9.20
N VAL A 521 -20.11 14.99 8.89
CA VAL A 521 -19.05 14.61 9.82
C VAL A 521 -17.73 15.26 9.41
N GLY A 522 -17.18 16.05 10.30
CA GLY A 522 -15.88 16.70 10.10
C GLY A 522 -14.71 15.71 10.20
N GLY A 523 -14.02 15.50 9.08
CA GLY A 523 -12.87 14.57 8.97
C GLY A 523 -13.26 13.16 8.58
N SER A 524 -14.53 12.91 8.22
CA SER A 524 -14.98 11.68 7.55
C SER A 524 -15.83 12.06 6.35
N ALA A 525 -15.38 11.75 5.15
CA ALA A 525 -16.16 11.89 3.93
C ALA A 525 -16.71 10.50 3.56
N GLY A 526 -18.02 10.35 3.62
CA GLY A 526 -18.68 9.11 3.21
C GLY A 526 -18.69 8.98 1.69
N ASN A 527 -18.29 7.83 1.19
CA ASN A 527 -18.31 7.52 -0.23
C ASN A 527 -18.71 6.07 -0.45
N SER A 528 -19.98 5.77 -0.12
CA SER A 528 -20.51 4.42 -0.33
C SER A 528 -20.36 4.00 -1.78
N SER A 529 -19.98 2.74 -1.97
CA SER A 529 -19.84 2.16 -3.29
C SER A 529 -20.21 0.67 -3.24
N ALA A 530 -20.83 0.19 -4.29
CA ALA A 530 -21.11 -1.22 -4.46
C ALA A 530 -20.99 -1.58 -5.95
N GLY A 531 -20.48 -2.74 -6.24
CA GLY A 531 -20.36 -3.22 -7.61
C GLY A 531 -20.38 -4.74 -7.70
N TYR A 532 -20.76 -5.20 -8.86
CA TYR A 532 -20.71 -6.62 -9.25
C TYR A 532 -19.95 -6.74 -10.55
N ARG A 533 -19.10 -7.74 -10.62
CA ARG A 533 -18.31 -8.06 -11.82
C ARG A 533 -18.23 -9.57 -11.99
N ASP A 534 -18.47 -10.04 -13.19
CA ASP A 534 -18.07 -11.38 -13.60
C ASP A 534 -17.08 -11.31 -14.77
N ASN A 535 -16.30 -12.37 -14.90
CA ASN A 535 -15.32 -12.53 -15.97
C ASN A 535 -15.27 -13.99 -16.41
N GLY A 536 -15.32 -14.22 -17.71
CA GLY A 536 -15.03 -15.50 -18.34
C GLY A 536 -13.72 -15.41 -19.13
N ALA A 537 -12.76 -16.32 -18.91
CA ALA A 537 -11.49 -16.29 -19.59
C ALA A 537 -11.12 -17.64 -20.21
N MET A 538 -10.58 -17.60 -21.43
CA MET A 538 -9.91 -18.72 -22.08
C MET A 538 -8.41 -18.46 -22.15
N PHE A 539 -7.61 -19.48 -21.84
CA PHE A 539 -6.16 -19.36 -21.88
C PHE A 539 -5.49 -20.64 -22.35
N GLY A 540 -4.26 -20.50 -22.82
CA GLY A 540 -3.43 -21.62 -23.20
C GLY A 540 -1.95 -21.31 -23.09
N GLU A 541 -1.17 -22.35 -22.82
CA GLU A 541 0.28 -22.31 -22.73
C GLU A 541 0.89 -23.43 -23.56
N LEU A 542 2.04 -23.17 -24.17
CA LEU A 542 2.87 -24.11 -24.89
C LEU A 542 4.29 -24.11 -24.36
N LEU A 543 4.82 -25.28 -24.12
CA LEU A 543 6.23 -25.54 -23.81
C LEU A 543 6.87 -26.28 -24.95
N LEU A 544 7.86 -25.63 -25.57
CA LEU A 544 8.50 -26.06 -26.81
C LEU A 544 10.01 -26.29 -26.57
N PRO A 545 10.46 -27.48 -26.24
CA PRO A 545 11.90 -27.81 -26.15
C PRO A 545 12.48 -27.94 -27.58
N VAL A 546 12.80 -26.77 -28.17
CA VAL A 546 13.20 -26.67 -29.58
C VAL A 546 14.52 -27.39 -29.86
N LEU A 547 15.49 -27.23 -28.94
CA LEU A 547 16.81 -27.90 -28.97
C LEU A 547 17.13 -28.36 -27.53
N ASP A 548 18.09 -29.29 -27.38
CA ASP A 548 18.57 -29.75 -26.05
C ASP A 548 18.97 -28.61 -25.10
N ASN A 549 19.26 -27.42 -25.64
CA ASN A 549 19.70 -26.25 -24.90
C ASN A 549 18.86 -24.97 -25.18
N LEU A 550 17.70 -25.13 -25.81
CA LEU A 550 16.79 -24.03 -26.11
C LEU A 550 15.35 -24.47 -25.90
N GLU A 551 14.72 -23.88 -24.88
CA GLU A 551 13.29 -24.01 -24.61
C GLU A 551 12.59 -22.70 -24.96
N VAL A 552 11.42 -22.76 -25.57
CA VAL A 552 10.56 -21.60 -25.83
C VAL A 552 9.21 -21.83 -25.17
N THR A 553 8.67 -20.82 -24.51
CA THR A 553 7.34 -20.83 -23.95
C THR A 553 6.47 -19.79 -24.65
N ALA A 554 5.20 -20.09 -24.82
CA ALA A 554 4.23 -19.14 -25.37
C ALA A 554 2.93 -19.27 -24.57
N SER A 555 2.34 -18.17 -24.16
CA SER A 555 1.04 -18.13 -23.52
C SER A 555 0.14 -17.07 -24.13
N PHE A 556 -1.13 -17.33 -24.14
CA PHE A 556 -2.18 -16.43 -24.61
C PHE A 556 -3.41 -16.55 -23.72
N ARG A 557 -4.07 -15.42 -23.46
CA ARG A 557 -5.31 -15.32 -22.69
C ARG A 557 -6.24 -14.29 -23.29
N SER A 558 -7.53 -14.58 -23.24
CA SER A 558 -8.61 -13.67 -23.60
C SER A 558 -9.64 -13.67 -22.46
N ASP A 559 -9.89 -12.49 -21.93
CA ASP A 559 -10.84 -12.21 -20.84
C ASP A 559 -12.05 -11.44 -21.37
N SER A 560 -13.23 -11.73 -20.84
CA SER A 560 -14.47 -11.03 -21.14
C SER A 560 -15.14 -10.63 -19.82
N TYR A 561 -15.06 -9.36 -19.48
CA TYR A 561 -15.62 -8.76 -18.28
C TYR A 561 -17.02 -8.21 -18.53
N SER A 562 -17.93 -8.37 -17.57
CA SER A 562 -19.31 -7.88 -17.68
C SER A 562 -19.42 -6.35 -17.70
N ASP A 563 -18.44 -5.63 -17.17
CA ASP A 563 -18.49 -4.17 -16.98
C ASP A 563 -17.50 -3.38 -17.83
N VAL A 564 -16.37 -3.96 -18.21
CA VAL A 564 -15.29 -3.24 -18.95
C VAL A 564 -14.96 -3.88 -20.31
N GLY A 565 -15.71 -4.93 -20.72
CA GLY A 565 -15.56 -5.57 -22.02
C GLY A 565 -14.38 -6.54 -22.13
N ASP A 566 -13.89 -6.73 -23.34
CA ASP A 566 -12.92 -7.78 -23.67
C ASP A 566 -11.48 -7.25 -23.59
N SER A 567 -10.58 -8.09 -23.07
CA SER A 567 -9.13 -7.83 -23.05
C SER A 567 -8.38 -9.10 -23.46
N SER A 568 -7.20 -8.92 -24.05
CA SER A 568 -6.32 -10.06 -24.39
C SER A 568 -4.89 -9.77 -23.97
N SER A 569 -4.14 -10.83 -23.71
CA SER A 569 -2.73 -10.75 -23.35
C SER A 569 -1.95 -11.95 -23.87
N TYR A 570 -0.66 -11.76 -24.11
CA TYR A 570 0.24 -12.81 -24.53
C TYR A 570 1.61 -12.66 -23.89
N LYS A 571 2.36 -13.76 -23.86
CA LYS A 571 3.77 -13.78 -23.44
C LYS A 571 4.55 -14.80 -24.27
N LEU A 572 5.75 -14.43 -24.65
CA LEU A 572 6.74 -15.29 -25.28
C LEU A 572 8.00 -15.30 -24.43
N GLY A 573 8.44 -16.48 -24.02
CA GLY A 573 9.66 -16.68 -23.25
C GLY A 573 10.63 -17.60 -23.97
N ALA A 574 11.93 -17.38 -23.79
CA ALA A 574 12.98 -18.27 -24.24
C ALA A 574 14.02 -18.48 -23.15
N LEU A 575 14.37 -19.72 -22.91
CA LEU A 575 15.47 -20.17 -22.06
C LEU A 575 16.54 -20.83 -22.89
N TYR A 576 17.76 -20.30 -22.84
CA TYR A 576 18.91 -20.81 -23.58
C TYR A 576 20.06 -21.14 -22.64
N VAL A 577 20.62 -22.37 -22.78
CA VAL A 577 21.80 -22.83 -22.03
C VAL A 577 22.97 -22.93 -23.03
N PRO A 578 23.89 -21.95 -23.04
CA PRO A 578 25.00 -21.94 -24.01
C PRO A 578 25.95 -23.11 -23.78
N LYS A 579 26.16 -23.96 -24.79
CA LYS A 579 27.09 -25.12 -24.68
C LYS A 579 28.58 -24.72 -24.58
N PHE A 580 28.90 -23.46 -24.94
CA PHE A 580 30.28 -22.95 -24.93
C PHE A 580 30.65 -22.25 -23.60
N VAL A 581 29.68 -21.95 -22.76
CA VAL A 581 29.86 -21.47 -21.37
C VAL A 581 29.03 -22.36 -20.47
N PRO A 582 29.64 -23.34 -19.80
CA PRO A 582 28.91 -24.25 -18.92
C PRO A 582 28.27 -23.49 -17.75
N ASN A 583 27.22 -24.05 -17.22
CA ASN A 583 26.51 -23.53 -16.05
C ASN A 583 25.97 -22.07 -16.23
N THR A 584 25.67 -21.69 -17.47
CA THR A 584 25.05 -20.39 -17.78
C THR A 584 23.63 -20.61 -18.29
N VAL A 585 22.71 -19.83 -17.81
CA VAL A 585 21.32 -19.76 -18.27
C VAL A 585 21.03 -18.35 -18.74
N VAL A 586 20.46 -18.20 -19.91
CA VAL A 586 20.01 -16.93 -20.48
C VAL A 586 18.51 -17.02 -20.69
N LYS A 587 17.79 -16.01 -20.19
CA LYS A 587 16.33 -15.94 -20.33
C LYS A 587 15.94 -14.62 -21.00
N VAL A 588 14.93 -14.67 -21.87
CA VAL A 588 14.35 -13.48 -22.50
C VAL A 588 12.84 -13.64 -22.50
N ASN A 589 12.11 -12.60 -22.08
CA ASN A 589 10.66 -12.56 -22.14
C ASN A 589 10.17 -11.28 -22.82
N LEU A 590 9.08 -11.42 -23.55
CA LEU A 590 8.29 -10.36 -24.14
C LEU A 590 6.83 -10.62 -23.81
N GLY A 591 6.12 -9.63 -23.32
CA GLY A 591 4.73 -9.80 -22.92
C GLY A 591 3.90 -8.54 -23.08
N GLU A 592 2.60 -8.77 -23.23
CA GLU A 592 1.56 -7.75 -23.17
C GLU A 592 0.59 -8.12 -22.04
N GLY A 593 0.24 -7.14 -21.21
CA GLY A 593 -0.64 -7.32 -20.09
C GLY A 593 -1.74 -6.27 -20.05
N PHE A 594 -2.67 -6.41 -19.10
CA PHE A 594 -3.73 -5.45 -18.88
C PHE A 594 -4.15 -5.41 -17.42
N ARG A 595 -4.84 -4.32 -17.02
CA ARG A 595 -5.53 -4.20 -15.73
C ARG A 595 -6.89 -3.55 -15.93
N ALA A 596 -7.93 -4.20 -15.42
CA ALA A 596 -9.26 -3.65 -15.33
C ALA A 596 -9.33 -2.57 -14.22
N PRO A 597 -10.14 -1.50 -14.38
CA PRO A 597 -10.38 -0.52 -13.32
C PRO A 597 -11.02 -1.17 -12.09
N THR A 598 -10.82 -0.57 -10.91
CA THR A 598 -11.46 -1.06 -9.68
C THR A 598 -12.97 -0.81 -9.71
N MET A 599 -13.73 -1.60 -8.95
CA MET A 599 -15.19 -1.40 -8.89
C MET A 599 -15.55 -0.05 -8.23
N SER A 600 -14.77 0.42 -7.26
CA SER A 600 -14.96 1.77 -6.71
C SER A 600 -14.73 2.88 -7.74
N THR A 601 -13.77 2.71 -8.65
CA THR A 601 -13.56 3.66 -9.76
C THR A 601 -14.80 3.80 -10.64
N LEU A 602 -15.50 2.69 -10.89
CA LEU A 602 -16.67 2.66 -11.78
C LEU A 602 -17.99 3.02 -11.09
N TYR A 603 -18.15 2.68 -9.80
CA TYR A 603 -19.45 2.65 -9.13
C TYR A 603 -19.57 3.46 -7.84
N ALA A 604 -18.49 4.15 -7.39
CA ALA A 604 -18.57 4.98 -6.19
C ALA A 604 -19.57 6.13 -6.35
N VAL A 605 -20.28 6.48 -5.29
CA VAL A 605 -21.11 7.69 -5.27
C VAL A 605 -20.21 8.93 -5.26
N THR A 606 -20.77 10.06 -5.71
CA THR A 606 -20.05 11.35 -5.65
C THR A 606 -19.81 11.75 -4.21
N THR A 607 -18.57 12.13 -3.90
CA THR A 607 -18.17 12.60 -2.58
C THR A 607 -17.64 14.03 -2.63
N PHE A 608 -17.87 14.78 -1.56
CA PHE A 608 -17.33 16.13 -1.39
C PHE A 608 -16.03 16.05 -0.58
N SER A 609 -15.00 16.77 -1.06
CA SER A 609 -13.73 16.93 -0.34
C SER A 609 -13.29 18.39 -0.39
N ALA A 610 -12.59 18.85 0.64
CA ALA A 610 -11.98 20.17 0.70
C ALA A 610 -10.46 20.04 0.60
N ASN A 611 -9.94 19.93 -0.62
CA ASN A 611 -8.54 19.67 -0.88
C ASN A 611 -7.72 20.96 -0.93
N THR A 612 -6.53 20.94 -0.35
CA THR A 612 -5.58 22.06 -0.49
C THR A 612 -4.95 22.03 -1.88
N ALA A 613 -5.07 23.12 -2.62
CA ALA A 613 -4.46 23.28 -3.95
C ALA A 613 -4.13 24.76 -4.25
N TYR A 614 -3.31 24.97 -5.29
CA TYR A 614 -2.87 26.29 -5.74
C TYR A 614 -3.70 26.74 -6.93
N ASP A 615 -4.27 27.94 -6.85
CA ASP A 615 -4.98 28.57 -7.97
C ASP A 615 -4.07 29.54 -8.71
N TYR A 616 -3.12 28.99 -9.46
CA TYR A 616 -2.13 29.80 -10.21
C TYR A 616 -2.75 30.75 -11.22
N LYS A 617 -3.92 30.43 -11.77
CA LYS A 617 -4.63 31.29 -12.70
C LYS A 617 -5.14 32.55 -12.00
N ALA A 618 -5.68 32.43 -10.79
CA ALA A 618 -6.09 33.56 -9.99
C ALA A 618 -4.89 34.36 -9.46
N CYS A 619 -3.80 33.69 -9.06
CA CYS A 619 -2.56 34.35 -8.66
C CYS A 619 -1.98 35.18 -9.80
N ALA A 620 -1.86 34.63 -11.00
CA ALA A 620 -1.37 35.33 -12.20
C ALA A 620 -2.26 36.52 -12.56
N ALA A 621 -3.59 36.39 -12.50
CA ALA A 621 -4.53 37.47 -12.72
C ALA A 621 -4.40 38.60 -11.70
N SER A 622 -3.97 38.29 -10.46
CA SER A 622 -3.71 39.25 -9.39
C SER A 622 -2.27 39.77 -9.38
N GLY A 623 -1.43 39.34 -10.31
CA GLY A 623 -0.02 39.74 -10.40
C GLY A 623 0.89 39.11 -9.38
N VAL A 624 0.43 38.05 -8.69
CA VAL A 624 1.22 37.24 -7.77
C VAL A 624 1.98 36.18 -8.57
N SER A 625 3.27 36.04 -8.30
CA SER A 625 4.09 35.03 -8.97
C SER A 625 3.62 33.61 -8.59
N THR A 626 3.93 32.62 -9.43
CA THR A 626 3.57 31.23 -9.15
C THR A 626 4.28 30.70 -7.89
N VAL A 627 5.49 31.16 -7.61
CA VAL A 627 6.27 30.78 -6.41
C VAL A 627 5.65 31.34 -5.12
N ASP A 628 5.06 32.53 -5.19
CA ASP A 628 4.43 33.21 -4.05
C ASP A 628 2.92 32.94 -3.95
N CYS A 629 2.37 32.12 -4.85
CA CYS A 629 0.94 31.81 -4.87
C CYS A 629 0.57 30.97 -3.63
N PRO A 630 -0.35 31.44 -2.76
CA PRO A 630 -0.72 30.68 -1.58
C PRO A 630 -1.62 29.49 -1.95
N SER A 631 -1.43 28.36 -1.26
CA SER A 631 -2.36 27.27 -1.31
C SER A 631 -3.69 27.65 -0.64
N LYS A 632 -4.78 27.06 -1.11
CA LYS A 632 -6.13 27.30 -0.59
C LYS A 632 -6.90 25.97 -0.51
N GLN A 633 -7.83 25.89 0.41
CA GLN A 633 -8.84 24.84 0.35
C GLN A 633 -9.79 25.12 -0.81
N ILE A 634 -9.90 24.13 -1.70
CA ILE A 634 -10.79 24.15 -2.86
C ILE A 634 -11.80 23.04 -2.70
N SER A 635 -13.07 23.39 -2.79
CA SER A 635 -14.17 22.44 -2.80
C SER A 635 -14.05 21.53 -4.01
N THR A 636 -13.92 20.23 -3.77
CA THR A 636 -13.72 19.22 -4.81
C THR A 636 -14.81 18.17 -4.74
N LEU A 637 -15.39 17.84 -5.87
CA LEU A 637 -16.28 16.69 -6.03
C LEU A 637 -15.51 15.56 -6.68
N ILE A 638 -15.45 14.46 -5.99
CA ILE A 638 -14.84 13.22 -6.48
C ILE A 638 -15.97 12.30 -6.91
N THR A 639 -16.02 11.97 -8.19
CA THR A 639 -17.10 11.19 -8.80
C THR A 639 -16.53 9.96 -9.47
N ALA A 640 -17.23 8.84 -9.38
CA ALA A 640 -16.93 7.65 -10.17
C ALA A 640 -16.94 7.96 -11.67
N ASN A 641 -16.23 7.15 -12.44
CA ASN A 641 -16.18 7.29 -13.89
C ASN A 641 -16.34 5.91 -14.54
N ASP A 642 -17.51 5.63 -15.05
CA ASP A 642 -17.88 4.39 -15.73
C ASP A 642 -17.32 4.30 -17.17
N ALA A 643 -16.74 5.39 -17.67
CA ALA A 643 -16.06 5.42 -18.97
C ALA A 643 -14.56 5.04 -18.89
N VAL A 644 -14.04 4.67 -17.71
CA VAL A 644 -12.66 4.23 -17.58
C VAL A 644 -12.49 2.84 -18.20
N GLU A 645 -11.57 2.74 -19.16
CA GLU A 645 -11.19 1.51 -19.84
C GLU A 645 -10.06 0.79 -19.10
N ALA A 646 -9.80 -0.47 -19.48
CA ALA A 646 -8.63 -1.20 -18.99
C ALA A 646 -7.34 -0.52 -19.48
N GLU A 647 -6.34 -0.43 -18.60
CA GLU A 647 -4.98 -0.06 -19.01
C GLU A 647 -4.25 -1.27 -19.60
N THR A 648 -3.30 -1.02 -20.49
CA THR A 648 -2.48 -2.05 -21.11
C THR A 648 -1.01 -1.86 -20.77
N SER A 649 -0.24 -2.95 -20.86
CA SER A 649 1.20 -2.88 -20.63
C SER A 649 1.98 -3.71 -21.64
N GLU A 650 3.20 -3.26 -21.92
CA GLU A 650 4.22 -4.00 -22.65
C GLU A 650 5.41 -4.23 -21.72
N SER A 651 5.95 -5.44 -21.72
CA SER A 651 7.10 -5.81 -20.92
C SER A 651 8.17 -6.50 -21.74
N PHE A 652 9.42 -6.13 -21.47
CA PHE A 652 10.60 -6.83 -21.95
C PHE A 652 11.51 -7.12 -20.77
N THR A 653 11.94 -8.39 -20.63
CA THR A 653 12.91 -8.78 -19.62
C THR A 653 14.02 -9.64 -20.22
N PHE A 654 15.23 -9.43 -19.72
CA PHE A 654 16.42 -10.21 -20.06
C PHE A 654 17.11 -10.62 -18.76
N SER A 655 17.53 -11.89 -18.69
CA SER A 655 18.26 -12.43 -17.54
C SER A 655 19.44 -13.28 -18.00
N ILE A 656 20.54 -13.18 -17.25
CA ILE A 656 21.66 -14.09 -17.33
C ILE A 656 22.05 -14.56 -15.94
N GLU A 657 22.11 -15.86 -15.76
CA GLU A 657 22.51 -16.51 -14.52
C GLU A 657 23.71 -17.41 -14.79
N HIS A 658 24.70 -17.37 -13.89
CA HIS A 658 25.91 -18.16 -14.03
C HIS A 658 26.34 -18.76 -12.68
N ASP A 659 26.57 -20.08 -12.68
CA ASP A 659 27.16 -20.81 -11.57
C ASP A 659 28.67 -20.99 -11.84
N PHE A 660 29.49 -20.43 -10.93
CA PHE A 660 30.95 -20.44 -11.03
C PHE A 660 31.60 -21.72 -10.47
N GLY A 661 30.80 -22.75 -10.14
CA GLY A 661 31.30 -24.03 -9.57
C GLY A 661 32.34 -24.75 -10.41
N TRP A 662 32.51 -24.39 -11.68
CA TRP A 662 33.63 -24.91 -12.51
C TRP A 662 34.99 -24.30 -12.15
N MET A 663 35.07 -23.21 -11.39
CA MET A 663 36.28 -22.60 -10.84
C MET A 663 36.43 -22.98 -9.37
N PRO A 664 37.45 -23.76 -8.98
CA PRO A 664 37.58 -24.25 -7.59
C PRO A 664 37.67 -23.13 -6.53
N ALA A 665 38.07 -21.92 -6.92
CA ALA A 665 38.14 -20.78 -6.01
C ALA A 665 36.81 -20.05 -5.82
N LEU A 666 35.82 -20.33 -6.67
CA LEU A 666 34.50 -19.73 -6.69
C LEU A 666 33.40 -20.81 -6.65
N GLU A 667 33.74 -22.02 -6.26
CA GLU A 667 32.79 -23.10 -6.05
C GLU A 667 31.74 -22.65 -5.02
N GLY A 668 30.46 -22.74 -5.39
CA GLY A 668 29.35 -22.27 -4.57
C GLY A 668 28.94 -20.81 -4.83
N LEU A 669 29.61 -20.09 -5.77
CA LEU A 669 29.17 -18.75 -6.18
C LEU A 669 28.20 -18.85 -7.35
N THR A 670 27.02 -18.24 -7.22
CA THR A 670 26.05 -17.99 -8.27
C THR A 670 25.84 -16.49 -8.43
N ALA A 671 25.75 -16.03 -9.68
CA ALA A 671 25.42 -14.63 -10.00
C ALA A 671 24.30 -14.58 -11.02
N ARG A 672 23.31 -13.72 -10.80
CA ARG A 672 22.22 -13.43 -11.74
C ARG A 672 22.11 -11.93 -11.98
N PHE A 673 21.97 -11.57 -13.23
CA PHE A 673 21.70 -10.21 -13.67
C PHE A 673 20.42 -10.19 -14.47
N ASP A 674 19.48 -9.36 -14.10
CA ASP A 674 18.20 -9.14 -14.75
C ASP A 674 18.11 -7.69 -15.24
N SER A 675 17.57 -7.47 -16.42
CA SER A 675 17.23 -6.15 -16.94
C SER A 675 15.78 -6.15 -17.41
N TYR A 676 15.07 -5.05 -17.15
CA TYR A 676 13.66 -4.95 -17.46
C TYR A 676 13.29 -3.58 -18.03
N ASN A 677 12.27 -3.59 -18.89
CA ASN A 677 11.53 -2.41 -19.34
C ASN A 677 10.04 -2.75 -19.31
N ILE A 678 9.26 -1.99 -18.57
CA ILE A 678 7.81 -2.14 -18.45
C ILE A 678 7.16 -0.80 -18.76
N THR A 679 6.29 -0.78 -19.76
CA THR A 679 5.52 0.41 -20.16
C THR A 679 4.05 0.15 -19.92
N VAL A 680 3.40 0.99 -19.15
CA VAL A 680 1.94 0.99 -18.94
C VAL A 680 1.36 2.13 -19.78
N ASN A 681 0.50 1.79 -20.70
CA ASN A 681 -0.20 2.74 -21.57
C ASN A 681 -1.62 2.96 -21.08
N ASN A 682 -2.14 4.17 -21.32
CA ASN A 682 -3.50 4.51 -20.93
C ASN A 682 -3.75 4.30 -19.43
N ALA A 683 -2.78 4.70 -18.62
CA ALA A 683 -2.73 4.42 -17.19
C ALA A 683 -4.00 4.95 -16.47
N ILE A 684 -4.57 4.12 -15.60
CA ILE A 684 -5.70 4.49 -14.74
C ILE A 684 -5.14 5.27 -13.56
N VAL A 685 -5.40 6.58 -13.53
CA VAL A 685 -4.86 7.49 -12.52
C VAL A 685 -5.95 8.44 -11.99
N SER A 686 -5.83 8.86 -10.74
CA SER A 686 -6.72 9.87 -10.16
C SER A 686 -6.32 11.26 -10.64
N ALA A 687 -7.24 11.97 -11.29
CA ALA A 687 -7.09 13.39 -11.58
C ALA A 687 -7.40 14.18 -10.30
N GLY A 688 -6.43 14.28 -9.39
CA GLY A 688 -6.56 15.05 -8.16
C GLY A 688 -6.80 16.55 -8.43
N THR A 689 -7.33 17.26 -7.43
CA THR A 689 -7.66 18.70 -7.51
C THR A 689 -6.53 19.53 -8.11
N GLN A 690 -5.30 19.34 -7.67
CA GLN A 690 -4.16 20.10 -8.16
C GLN A 690 -3.86 19.82 -9.64
N SER A 691 -3.96 18.57 -10.08
CA SER A 691 -3.76 18.23 -11.51
C SER A 691 -4.79 18.90 -12.42
N VAL A 692 -6.06 18.93 -11.99
CA VAL A 692 -7.12 19.65 -12.73
C VAL A 692 -6.83 21.15 -12.76
N MET A 693 -6.36 21.73 -11.66
CA MET A 693 -5.97 23.13 -11.57
C MET A 693 -4.76 23.47 -12.46
N TRP A 694 -3.78 22.58 -12.56
CA TRP A 694 -2.66 22.73 -13.50
C TRP A 694 -3.13 22.70 -14.96
N ASN A 695 -4.03 21.79 -15.31
CA ASN A 695 -4.61 21.74 -16.64
C ASN A 695 -5.40 23.03 -16.97
N ASP A 696 -6.05 23.65 -15.98
CA ASP A 696 -6.73 24.92 -16.18
C ASP A 696 -5.77 26.12 -16.38
N PHE A 697 -4.58 26.06 -15.80
CA PHE A 697 -3.56 27.10 -15.88
C PHE A 697 -2.59 26.92 -17.05
N LEU A 698 -1.97 25.71 -17.13
CA LEU A 698 -0.91 25.40 -18.10
C LEU A 698 -1.44 24.84 -19.42
N GLY A 699 -2.69 24.39 -19.43
CA GLY A 699 -3.20 23.56 -20.49
C GLY A 699 -2.82 22.08 -20.30
N GLY A 700 -3.51 21.19 -20.95
CA GLY A 700 -3.32 19.74 -20.89
C GLY A 700 -4.52 19.02 -21.45
N THR A 701 -4.56 17.71 -21.30
CA THR A 701 -5.59 16.85 -21.90
C THR A 701 -6.83 16.65 -21.02
N LEU A 702 -6.79 17.02 -19.74
CA LEU A 702 -7.95 16.85 -18.83
C LEU A 702 -9.09 17.84 -19.07
N LEU A 703 -8.81 19.05 -19.53
CA LEU A 703 -9.80 20.10 -19.75
C LEU A 703 -9.87 20.49 -21.22
N THR A 704 -11.09 20.69 -21.70
CA THR A 704 -11.38 21.16 -23.06
C THR A 704 -11.48 22.68 -23.10
N ASP A 705 -11.64 23.25 -24.31
CA ASP A 705 -11.96 24.66 -24.49
C ASP A 705 -13.48 24.89 -24.60
N ASN A 706 -14.29 24.03 -24.02
CA ASN A 706 -15.72 24.19 -23.93
C ASN A 706 -16.12 24.75 -22.56
N TYR A 707 -17.03 25.72 -22.56
CA TYR A 707 -17.49 26.41 -21.36
C TYR A 707 -19.01 26.42 -21.29
N GLU A 708 -19.53 26.30 -20.09
CA GLU A 708 -20.94 26.52 -19.75
C GLU A 708 -21.03 27.68 -18.76
N TYR A 709 -22.11 28.45 -18.85
CA TYR A 709 -22.33 29.65 -18.04
C TYR A 709 -23.64 29.54 -17.31
N TYR A 710 -23.67 29.98 -16.06
CA TYR A 710 -24.80 29.84 -15.14
C TYR A 710 -25.15 31.18 -14.50
N ASP A 711 -26.45 31.40 -14.19
CA ASP A 711 -26.96 32.60 -13.53
C ASP A 711 -26.80 32.59 -11.98
N ALA A 712 -27.33 33.58 -11.28
CA ALA A 712 -26.91 33.99 -9.95
C ALA A 712 -27.32 33.12 -8.76
N GLU A 713 -27.89 31.93 -8.92
CA GLU A 713 -28.40 31.23 -7.75
C GLU A 713 -27.42 30.25 -7.07
N GLY A 714 -26.15 30.26 -7.49
CA GLY A 714 -25.08 29.53 -6.77
C GLY A 714 -24.91 28.09 -7.22
N ILE A 715 -23.95 27.43 -6.56
CA ILE A 715 -23.65 26.01 -6.71
C ILE A 715 -24.33 25.30 -5.54
N SER A 716 -25.13 24.30 -5.81
CA SER A 716 -25.76 23.50 -4.75
C SER A 716 -24.69 22.73 -3.95
N GLY A 717 -25.00 22.30 -2.74
CA GLY A 717 -24.06 21.56 -1.88
C GLY A 717 -23.59 20.22 -2.47
N ASP A 718 -24.22 19.74 -3.53
CA ASP A 718 -23.82 18.57 -4.31
C ASP A 718 -22.86 18.93 -5.48
N GLY A 719 -22.42 20.20 -5.56
CA GLY A 719 -21.52 20.71 -6.61
C GLY A 719 -22.14 20.85 -7.99
N THR A 720 -23.43 20.63 -8.13
CA THR A 720 -24.13 20.97 -9.36
C THR A 720 -24.37 22.46 -9.42
N ALA A 721 -24.24 23.05 -10.59
CA ALA A 721 -24.62 24.44 -10.78
C ALA A 721 -26.14 24.55 -10.58
N ALA A 722 -26.56 25.21 -9.48
CA ALA A 722 -27.97 25.39 -9.14
C ALA A 722 -28.68 26.43 -10.00
N GLY A 723 -27.93 27.12 -10.89
CA GLY A 723 -28.47 28.13 -11.81
C GLY A 723 -28.95 27.54 -13.13
N ASN A 724 -29.74 28.33 -13.84
CA ASN A 724 -30.10 27.99 -15.22
C ASN A 724 -28.89 28.23 -16.14
N PRO A 725 -28.62 27.33 -17.11
CA PRO A 725 -27.57 27.58 -18.10
C PRO A 725 -27.91 28.83 -18.91
N VAL A 726 -27.03 29.80 -18.88
CA VAL A 726 -27.15 31.06 -19.65
C VAL A 726 -26.65 30.86 -21.10
N GLY A 727 -25.81 29.84 -21.32
CA GLY A 727 -25.27 29.47 -22.63
C GLY A 727 -24.06 28.59 -22.58
N THR A 728 -23.57 28.20 -23.74
CA THR A 728 -22.32 27.44 -23.94
C THR A 728 -21.45 28.19 -24.93
N GLY A 729 -20.13 28.06 -24.83
CA GLY A 729 -19.20 28.73 -25.75
C GLY A 729 -17.76 28.22 -25.62
N GLY A 730 -16.90 28.69 -26.53
CA GLY A 730 -15.47 28.40 -26.54
C GLY A 730 -14.61 29.48 -25.87
N SER A 731 -15.13 30.23 -24.91
CA SER A 731 -14.39 31.33 -24.26
C SER A 731 -14.64 31.35 -22.75
N ALA A 732 -13.58 31.62 -22.01
CA ALA A 732 -13.66 31.84 -20.56
C ALA A 732 -14.32 33.18 -20.17
N THR A 733 -14.66 34.05 -21.14
CA THR A 733 -15.28 35.34 -20.88
C THR A 733 -16.78 35.15 -20.61
N CYS A 734 -17.19 35.51 -19.41
CA CYS A 734 -18.60 35.38 -19.00
C CYS A 734 -19.53 36.33 -19.80
N PRO A 735 -20.61 35.82 -20.36
CA PRO A 735 -21.65 36.66 -21.00
C PRO A 735 -22.45 37.44 -19.95
N GLU A 736 -23.24 38.41 -20.42
CA GLU A 736 -24.13 39.18 -19.57
C GLU A 736 -25.16 38.27 -18.87
N GLY A 737 -25.29 38.39 -17.55
CA GLY A 737 -26.19 37.59 -16.72
C GLY A 737 -25.60 36.30 -16.16
N ALA A 738 -24.38 35.95 -16.54
CA ALA A 738 -23.70 34.79 -15.94
C ALA A 738 -23.00 35.17 -14.62
N THR A 739 -23.13 34.34 -13.63
CA THR A 739 -22.42 34.45 -12.33
C THR A 739 -21.25 33.51 -12.25
N TYR A 740 -21.37 32.34 -12.87
CA TYR A 740 -20.34 31.30 -12.89
C TYR A 740 -20.04 30.82 -14.29
N VAL A 741 -18.80 30.39 -14.49
CA VAL A 741 -18.31 29.74 -15.71
C VAL A 741 -17.73 28.36 -15.34
N LYS A 742 -18.24 27.30 -15.97
CA LYS A 742 -17.72 25.93 -15.85
C LYS A 742 -16.92 25.59 -17.09
N ARG A 743 -15.63 25.30 -16.94
CA ARG A 743 -14.80 24.74 -18.00
C ARG A 743 -14.95 23.22 -17.95
N LEU A 744 -15.34 22.61 -19.07
CA LEU A 744 -15.61 21.19 -19.17
C LEU A 744 -14.34 20.40 -19.39
N GLY A 745 -14.29 19.19 -18.80
CA GLY A 745 -13.23 18.24 -18.99
C GLY A 745 -13.46 17.27 -20.14
N VAL A 746 -12.60 16.27 -20.20
CA VAL A 746 -12.68 15.15 -21.16
C VAL A 746 -13.89 14.23 -20.88
N ASN A 747 -14.41 14.31 -19.68
CA ASN A 747 -15.65 13.66 -19.26
C ASN A 747 -16.42 14.59 -18.32
N ASP A 748 -17.65 14.22 -18.00
CA ASP A 748 -18.57 15.06 -17.19
C ASP A 748 -18.11 15.19 -15.72
N SER A 749 -17.21 14.34 -15.25
CA SER A 749 -16.70 14.27 -13.88
C SER A 749 -15.48 15.17 -13.65
N VAL A 750 -14.82 15.65 -14.70
CA VAL A 750 -13.65 16.54 -14.62
C VAL A 750 -14.03 17.94 -15.09
N TYR A 751 -13.91 18.93 -14.23
CA TYR A 751 -14.24 20.31 -14.57
C TYR A 751 -13.69 21.31 -13.56
N VAL A 752 -13.70 22.60 -13.91
CA VAL A 752 -13.41 23.74 -13.02
C VAL A 752 -14.55 24.74 -13.10
N ILE A 753 -15.12 25.12 -11.96
CA ILE A 753 -16.13 26.17 -11.85
C ILE A 753 -15.49 27.40 -11.21
N ARG A 754 -15.61 28.55 -11.90
CA ARG A 754 -15.07 29.82 -11.44
C ARG A 754 -16.14 30.91 -11.39
N SER A 755 -16.04 31.78 -10.39
CA SER A 755 -16.86 32.98 -10.31
C SER A 755 -16.56 33.96 -11.48
N CYS A 756 -17.57 34.43 -12.16
CA CYS A 756 -17.46 35.45 -13.19
C CYS A 756 -17.01 36.83 -12.64
N ALA A 757 -17.28 37.11 -11.38
CA ALA A 757 -17.02 38.41 -10.76
C ALA A 757 -15.52 38.63 -10.48
N ASN A 758 -14.79 37.59 -10.06
CA ASN A 758 -13.41 37.70 -9.60
C ASN A 758 -12.48 36.59 -10.10
N GLY A 759 -12.98 35.64 -10.91
CA GLY A 759 -12.21 34.53 -11.46
C GLY A 759 -11.80 33.47 -10.44
N ARG A 760 -12.23 33.60 -9.18
CA ARG A 760 -11.90 32.62 -8.11
C ARG A 760 -12.54 31.27 -8.38
N VAL A 761 -11.82 30.20 -8.11
CA VAL A 761 -12.37 28.84 -8.14
C VAL A 761 -13.35 28.65 -6.99
N ASP A 762 -14.53 28.14 -7.31
CA ASP A 762 -15.54 27.73 -6.34
C ASP A 762 -15.57 26.22 -6.17
N TYR A 763 -15.51 25.45 -7.29
CA TYR A 763 -15.50 24.00 -7.27
C TYR A 763 -14.58 23.42 -8.35
N VAL A 764 -14.04 22.22 -8.04
CA VAL A 764 -13.33 21.36 -8.99
C VAL A 764 -14.00 20.00 -9.01
N GLY A 765 -14.34 19.52 -10.18
CA GLY A 765 -14.68 18.11 -10.41
C GLY A 765 -13.40 17.33 -10.65
N ALA A 766 -13.20 16.27 -9.90
CA ALA A 766 -12.07 15.36 -10.02
C ALA A 766 -12.57 13.91 -10.11
N SER A 767 -11.88 13.10 -10.91
CA SER A 767 -12.29 11.71 -11.15
C SER A 767 -11.08 10.88 -11.54
N THR A 768 -11.22 9.58 -11.53
CA THR A 768 -10.23 8.68 -12.13
C THR A 768 -10.40 8.70 -13.66
N VAL A 769 -9.28 8.74 -14.37
CA VAL A 769 -9.23 8.86 -15.83
C VAL A 769 -8.18 7.94 -16.42
N ASN A 770 -8.30 7.60 -17.70
CA ASN A 770 -7.24 6.95 -18.47
C ASN A 770 -6.41 8.03 -19.13
N VAL A 771 -5.24 8.32 -18.62
CA VAL A 771 -4.32 9.27 -19.25
C VAL A 771 -2.89 8.88 -18.98
N GLY A 772 -2.03 9.23 -19.92
CA GLY A 772 -0.60 9.15 -19.75
C GLY A 772 0.00 7.76 -19.90
N MET A 773 1.27 7.71 -19.61
CA MET A 773 2.13 6.55 -19.70
C MET A 773 3.00 6.49 -18.43
N ILE A 774 3.24 5.27 -17.97
CA ILE A 774 4.24 5.00 -16.94
C ILE A 774 5.25 4.05 -17.58
N GLU A 775 6.52 4.43 -17.58
CA GLU A 775 7.61 3.58 -18.07
C GLU A 775 8.66 3.41 -16.98
N VAL A 776 9.00 2.14 -16.72
CA VAL A 776 9.99 1.78 -15.72
C VAL A 776 11.09 0.95 -16.39
N ILE A 777 12.34 1.41 -16.25
CA ILE A 777 13.52 0.74 -16.78
C ILE A 777 14.53 0.56 -15.66
N GLY A 778 15.05 -0.67 -15.52
CA GLY A 778 16.04 -0.94 -14.48
C GLY A 778 16.73 -2.27 -14.64
N TYR A 779 17.55 -2.58 -13.65
CA TYR A 779 18.24 -3.87 -13.56
C TYR A 779 18.38 -4.33 -12.11
N ASP A 780 18.45 -5.65 -11.95
CA ASP A 780 18.65 -6.32 -10.67
C ASP A 780 19.92 -7.18 -10.76
N LEU A 781 20.70 -7.25 -9.67
CA LEU A 781 21.87 -8.10 -9.55
C LEU A 781 21.76 -8.91 -8.26
N PHE A 782 21.90 -10.23 -8.39
CA PHE A 782 21.88 -11.16 -7.26
C PHE A 782 23.20 -11.94 -7.23
N LEU A 783 23.79 -11.98 -6.06
CA LEU A 783 24.98 -12.78 -5.79
C LEU A 783 24.70 -13.69 -4.59
N ASP A 784 24.97 -14.96 -4.72
CA ASP A 784 24.94 -15.93 -3.64
C ASP A 784 26.24 -16.72 -3.63
N TYR A 785 26.92 -16.74 -2.51
CA TYR A 785 28.19 -17.45 -2.35
C TYR A 785 28.19 -18.30 -1.09
N THR A 786 27.99 -19.57 -1.25
CA THR A 786 28.02 -20.58 -0.18
C THR A 786 29.33 -21.33 -0.18
N MET A 787 30.01 -21.39 0.96
CA MET A 787 31.25 -22.11 1.13
C MET A 787 31.30 -22.92 2.42
N ASP A 788 31.96 -24.06 2.36
CA ASP A 788 32.26 -24.85 3.55
C ASP A 788 33.48 -24.27 4.29
N ILE A 789 33.32 -24.02 5.58
CA ILE A 789 34.38 -23.51 6.46
C ILE A 789 35.00 -24.66 7.23
N PRO A 790 36.29 -24.97 7.02
CA PRO A 790 36.98 -26.00 7.80
C PRO A 790 37.09 -25.59 9.27
N ASN A 791 37.20 -26.56 10.15
CA ASN A 791 37.31 -26.34 11.60
C ASN A 791 38.52 -25.48 11.96
N TRP A 792 38.31 -24.19 12.20
CA TRP A 792 39.33 -23.26 12.69
C TRP A 792 39.32 -23.09 14.22
N GLY A 793 38.70 -24.04 14.95
CA GLY A 793 38.62 -24.04 16.41
C GLY A 793 37.23 -23.76 16.97
N VAL A 794 36.24 -23.49 16.10
CA VAL A 794 34.82 -23.26 16.47
C VAL A 794 33.89 -24.36 15.93
N GLY A 795 34.38 -25.28 15.11
CA GLY A 795 33.61 -26.34 14.42
C GLY A 795 33.71 -26.22 12.89
N GLU A 796 33.35 -27.29 12.20
CA GLU A 796 33.08 -27.24 10.75
C GLU A 796 31.74 -26.54 10.54
N GLY A 797 31.62 -25.73 9.47
CA GLY A 797 30.40 -24.98 9.22
C GLY A 797 30.23 -24.59 7.77
N THR A 798 29.10 -23.99 7.47
CA THR A 798 28.78 -23.43 6.17
C THR A 798 28.61 -21.92 6.31
N MET A 799 29.24 -21.16 5.43
CA MET A 799 29.12 -19.71 5.36
C MET A 799 28.48 -19.34 4.03
N ASN A 800 27.43 -18.54 4.09
CA ASN A 800 26.78 -17.99 2.93
C ASN A 800 26.89 -16.45 2.97
N PHE A 801 27.34 -15.89 1.87
CA PHE A 801 27.30 -14.45 1.60
C PHE A 801 26.33 -14.21 0.47
N PHE A 802 25.38 -13.29 0.66
CA PHE A 802 24.44 -12.90 -0.38
C PHE A 802 24.40 -11.39 -0.60
N MET A 803 23.99 -10.99 -1.78
CA MET A 803 23.73 -9.59 -2.14
C MET A 803 22.61 -9.53 -3.16
N ASP A 804 21.55 -8.79 -2.81
CA ASP A 804 20.45 -8.43 -3.68
C ASP A 804 20.52 -6.94 -3.94
N TYR A 805 20.66 -6.54 -5.18
CA TYR A 805 20.79 -5.16 -5.61
C TYR A 805 19.77 -4.86 -6.69
N SER A 806 18.99 -3.79 -6.54
CA SER A 806 18.05 -3.30 -7.53
C SER A 806 18.33 -1.84 -7.83
N ASP A 807 18.42 -1.51 -9.10
CA ASP A 807 18.59 -0.15 -9.60
C ASP A 807 17.49 0.15 -10.62
N MET A 808 16.66 1.09 -10.27
CA MET A 808 15.65 1.65 -11.16
C MET A 808 16.26 2.89 -11.84
N GLY A 809 16.73 2.72 -13.07
CA GLY A 809 17.39 3.78 -13.83
C GLY A 809 16.43 4.89 -14.26
N ASP A 810 15.21 4.50 -14.69
CA ASP A 810 14.20 5.44 -15.14
C ASP A 810 12.81 5.08 -14.58
N TYR A 811 12.09 6.12 -14.14
CA TYR A 811 10.67 6.08 -13.81
C TYR A 811 9.98 7.26 -14.48
N ASN A 812 9.58 7.06 -15.72
CA ASN A 812 9.02 8.09 -16.57
C ASN A 812 7.50 8.15 -16.41
N THR A 813 6.97 9.33 -16.08
CA THR A 813 5.52 9.58 -16.02
C THR A 813 5.20 10.90 -16.71
N ASP A 814 3.92 11.19 -16.90
CA ASP A 814 3.50 12.54 -17.25
C ASP A 814 3.90 13.52 -16.11
N ALA A 815 4.34 14.72 -16.45
CA ALA A 815 4.75 15.75 -15.48
C ALA A 815 3.64 16.10 -14.47
N PHE A 816 2.40 16.02 -14.89
CA PHE A 816 1.18 15.99 -14.08
C PHE A 816 0.09 15.26 -14.87
N VAL A 817 -0.91 14.75 -14.21
CA VAL A 817 -2.00 14.03 -14.87
C VAL A 817 -2.64 14.90 -15.96
N GLY A 818 -2.60 14.41 -17.20
CA GLY A 818 -3.06 15.15 -18.38
C GLY A 818 -2.00 16.05 -19.05
N SER A 819 -0.76 16.03 -18.61
CA SER A 819 0.36 16.67 -19.27
C SER A 819 0.77 15.90 -20.53
N SER A 820 1.16 16.61 -21.58
CA SER A 820 1.80 15.98 -22.75
C SER A 820 3.31 15.81 -22.59
N ARG A 821 3.87 16.29 -21.49
CA ARG A 821 5.29 16.22 -21.19
C ARG A 821 5.56 15.12 -20.19
N GLN A 822 6.57 14.31 -20.48
CA GLN A 822 7.08 13.29 -19.58
C GLN A 822 8.31 13.74 -18.81
N VAL A 823 8.49 13.16 -17.63
CA VAL A 823 9.58 13.42 -16.71
C VAL A 823 10.05 12.12 -16.07
N ASN A 824 11.35 12.04 -15.84
CA ASN A 824 11.92 10.97 -15.01
C ASN A 824 11.88 11.40 -13.55
N ASN A 825 11.19 10.63 -12.72
CA ASN A 825 11.02 10.92 -11.29
C ASN A 825 12.03 10.23 -10.38
N ILE A 826 12.92 9.39 -10.93
CA ILE A 826 13.93 8.70 -10.11
C ILE A 826 14.89 9.69 -9.47
N GLY A 827 15.19 9.45 -8.20
CA GLY A 827 16.04 10.29 -7.38
C GLY A 827 15.36 11.54 -6.84
N PHE A 828 13.99 11.62 -6.91
CA PHE A 828 13.22 12.76 -6.39
C PHE A 828 12.05 12.30 -5.52
N SER A 829 11.69 13.13 -4.54
CA SER A 829 10.43 13.06 -3.77
C SER A 829 10.08 11.67 -3.25
N GLY A 830 11.02 10.97 -2.61
CA GLY A 830 10.78 9.65 -2.01
C GLY A 830 10.91 8.49 -3.00
N LEU A 831 11.47 8.71 -4.19
CA LEU A 831 11.71 7.70 -5.22
C LEU A 831 13.22 7.42 -5.36
N PRO A 832 13.85 6.69 -4.41
CA PRO A 832 15.27 6.33 -4.55
C PRO A 832 15.47 5.43 -5.76
N GLY A 833 16.54 5.66 -6.52
CA GLY A 833 16.89 4.83 -7.65
C GLY A 833 17.42 3.45 -7.25
N VAL A 834 18.06 3.37 -6.10
CA VAL A 834 18.81 2.18 -5.69
C VAL A 834 18.29 1.63 -4.37
N ARG A 835 18.17 0.30 -4.30
CA ARG A 835 17.90 -0.45 -3.08
C ARG A 835 18.70 -1.73 -3.08
N TYR A 836 19.39 -2.06 -1.98
CA TYR A 836 20.14 -3.30 -1.89
C TYR A 836 20.21 -3.85 -0.49
N ASN A 837 20.27 -5.19 -0.41
CA ASN A 837 20.51 -5.94 0.81
C ASN A 837 21.76 -6.78 0.62
N TYR A 838 22.60 -6.90 1.64
CA TYR A 838 23.68 -7.87 1.65
C TYR A 838 23.84 -8.45 3.03
N GLY A 839 24.26 -9.69 3.10
CA GLY A 839 24.34 -10.38 4.37
C GLY A 839 25.35 -11.51 4.41
N LEU A 840 25.59 -11.96 5.62
CA LEU A 840 26.46 -13.07 5.95
C LEU A 840 25.74 -14.00 6.91
N ASN A 841 25.53 -15.23 6.49
CA ASN A 841 24.97 -16.31 7.30
C ASN A 841 26.09 -17.32 7.61
N TYR A 842 26.30 -17.66 8.86
CA TYR A 842 27.26 -18.65 9.29
C TYR A 842 26.61 -19.68 10.20
N SER A 843 26.56 -20.92 9.76
CA SER A 843 26.04 -22.06 10.50
C SER A 843 27.19 -23.02 10.86
N PHE A 844 27.32 -23.36 12.14
CA PHE A 844 28.33 -24.30 12.64
C PHE A 844 27.81 -25.15 13.79
N ASP A 845 27.98 -26.45 13.66
CA ASP A 845 27.41 -27.44 14.62
C ASP A 845 25.90 -27.20 14.81
N LYS A 846 25.48 -26.76 15.96
CA LYS A 846 24.09 -26.40 16.32
C LYS A 846 23.82 -24.92 16.40
N TYR A 847 24.78 -24.08 16.09
CA TYR A 847 24.66 -22.63 16.19
C TYR A 847 24.60 -22.00 14.80
N TYR A 848 23.94 -20.85 14.72
CA TYR A 848 23.96 -20.01 13.54
C TYR A 848 24.00 -18.52 13.90
N VAL A 849 24.59 -17.74 13.02
CA VAL A 849 24.71 -16.29 13.11
C VAL A 849 24.31 -15.72 11.77
N SER A 850 23.45 -14.72 11.77
CA SER A 850 23.09 -13.96 10.56
C SER A 850 23.34 -12.47 10.81
N LEU A 851 23.96 -11.81 9.85
CA LEU A 851 24.15 -10.36 9.79
C LEU A 851 23.62 -9.89 8.43
N ILE A 852 22.65 -9.00 8.44
CA ILE A 852 22.04 -8.47 7.21
C ILE A 852 22.06 -6.96 7.27
N ASN A 853 22.64 -6.33 6.25
CA ASN A 853 22.57 -4.89 6.05
C ASN A 853 21.58 -4.56 4.92
N ARG A 854 20.74 -3.56 5.16
CA ARG A 854 19.69 -3.11 4.22
C ARG A 854 19.91 -1.65 3.92
N VAL A 855 19.91 -1.32 2.63
CA VAL A 855 20.26 0.04 2.19
C VAL A 855 19.21 0.55 1.21
N ILE A 856 18.80 1.78 1.43
CA ILE A 856 17.93 2.57 0.55
C ILE A 856 18.74 3.79 0.11
N GLY A 857 18.86 3.99 -1.19
CA GLY A 857 19.66 5.05 -1.78
C GLY A 857 19.15 6.46 -1.50
N ASP A 858 19.97 7.44 -1.81
CA ASP A 858 19.66 8.85 -1.67
C ASP A 858 18.64 9.36 -2.72
N PHE A 859 17.97 10.46 -2.41
CA PHE A 859 17.11 11.19 -3.33
C PHE A 859 16.97 12.65 -2.91
N ARG A 860 16.37 13.47 -3.76
CA ARG A 860 16.09 14.89 -3.53
C ARG A 860 14.65 15.13 -3.14
N PHE A 861 14.38 16.18 -2.35
CA PHE A 861 13.04 16.55 -1.94
C PHE A 861 12.20 17.22 -3.02
N SER A 862 12.79 17.67 -4.12
CA SER A 862 12.08 18.33 -5.21
C SER A 862 12.35 17.63 -6.53
N SER A 863 11.35 17.61 -7.42
CA SER A 863 11.46 17.10 -8.76
C SER A 863 11.98 18.18 -9.73
N GLU A 864 12.95 17.85 -10.59
CA GLU A 864 13.36 18.73 -11.69
C GLU A 864 12.21 19.01 -12.67
N ALA A 865 11.22 18.15 -12.71
CA ALA A 865 10.01 18.31 -13.51
C ALA A 865 9.18 19.53 -13.11
N GLU A 866 9.32 19.97 -11.88
CA GLU A 866 8.56 21.09 -11.35
C GLU A 866 8.98 22.43 -11.94
N VAL A 867 10.24 22.58 -12.36
CA VAL A 867 10.71 23.82 -13.02
C VAL A 867 11.65 23.51 -14.19
N VAL A 868 11.22 23.69 -15.40
CA VAL A 868 12.06 23.67 -16.59
C VAL A 868 12.08 25.04 -17.24
N GLY A 869 13.30 25.60 -17.34
CA GLY A 869 13.48 26.90 -17.97
C GLY A 869 12.89 28.08 -17.21
N GLY A 870 12.59 27.92 -15.89
CA GLY A 870 11.95 28.95 -15.07
C GLY A 870 10.43 29.00 -15.21
N GLU A 871 9.84 28.10 -15.99
CA GLU A 871 8.38 27.93 -16.09
C GLU A 871 7.92 26.73 -15.24
N LEU A 872 6.80 26.89 -14.55
CA LEU A 872 6.17 25.84 -13.76
C LEU A 872 5.68 24.74 -14.71
N THR A 873 6.17 23.52 -14.55
CA THR A 873 5.83 22.40 -15.47
C THR A 873 5.08 21.28 -14.78
N GLY A 874 4.68 21.47 -13.52
CA GLY A 874 3.88 20.47 -12.83
C GLY A 874 4.03 20.37 -11.33
N GLY A 875 4.55 21.33 -10.62
CA GLY A 875 4.65 21.31 -9.17
C GLY A 875 5.28 22.53 -8.59
N ILE A 876 5.30 22.63 -7.28
CA ILE A 876 5.96 23.71 -6.59
C ILE A 876 7.34 23.24 -6.22
N VAL A 877 8.35 23.99 -6.66
CA VAL A 877 9.69 23.82 -6.15
C VAL A 877 9.70 24.24 -4.69
N LYS A 878 9.73 23.28 -3.79
CA LYS A 878 10.28 23.54 -2.47
C LYS A 878 11.81 23.53 -2.63
N ALA A 879 12.48 24.51 -2.04
CA ALA A 879 13.94 24.58 -2.04
C ALA A 879 14.48 23.24 -1.51
N GLY A 880 15.16 22.49 -2.38
CA GLY A 880 15.45 21.10 -2.15
C GLY A 880 16.57 20.89 -1.16
N GLY A 881 16.39 19.91 -0.30
CA GLY A 881 17.44 19.17 0.38
C GLY A 881 17.69 17.85 -0.35
N THR A 882 18.74 17.17 0.03
CA THR A 882 18.99 15.78 -0.35
C THR A 882 18.72 14.92 0.86
N GLN A 883 17.98 13.84 0.64
CA GLN A 883 17.82 12.76 1.59
C GLN A 883 19.01 11.83 1.40
N ASP A 884 19.81 11.67 2.43
CA ASP A 884 20.99 10.80 2.39
C ASP A 884 20.60 9.31 2.33
N GLU A 885 21.55 8.46 1.99
CA GLU A 885 21.39 7.00 2.04
C GLU A 885 21.01 6.54 3.46
N TYR A 886 20.00 5.68 3.53
CA TYR A 886 19.52 5.08 4.79
C TYR A 886 19.96 3.62 4.86
N SER A 887 20.64 3.23 5.94
CA SER A 887 21.19 1.88 6.11
C SER A 887 20.93 1.36 7.52
N THR A 888 20.46 0.13 7.64
CA THR A 888 20.22 -0.57 8.91
C THR A 888 20.91 -1.92 8.94
N LEU A 889 21.45 -2.30 10.10
CA LEU A 889 22.10 -3.58 10.33
C LEU A 889 21.25 -4.47 11.24
N ASP A 890 20.96 -5.69 10.81
CA ASP A 890 20.24 -6.69 11.58
C ASP A 890 21.19 -7.81 12.04
N LEU A 891 21.04 -8.25 13.29
CA LEU A 891 21.80 -9.36 13.88
C LEU A 891 20.86 -10.46 14.36
N GLN A 892 21.17 -11.70 14.04
CA GLN A 892 20.49 -12.87 14.58
C GLN A 892 21.48 -13.91 15.10
N LEU A 893 21.18 -14.49 16.26
CA LEU A 893 21.92 -15.57 16.88
C LEU A 893 20.96 -16.71 17.20
N GLY A 894 21.27 -17.92 16.82
CA GLY A 894 20.42 -19.07 17.11
C GLY A 894 21.15 -20.33 17.49
N ALA A 895 20.43 -21.21 18.14
CA ALA A 895 20.94 -22.53 18.54
C ALA A 895 19.82 -23.59 18.45
N ASP A 896 20.15 -24.75 17.86
CA ASP A 896 19.34 -25.95 17.94
C ASP A 896 19.73 -26.75 19.18
N LEU A 897 18.81 -26.83 20.12
CA LEU A 897 18.99 -27.51 21.40
C LEU A 897 18.42 -28.94 21.38
N GLY A 898 18.18 -29.51 20.20
CA GLY A 898 17.63 -30.84 20.00
C GLY A 898 16.21 -30.93 20.56
N SER A 899 15.96 -31.84 21.51
CA SER A 899 14.63 -32.02 22.11
C SER A 899 14.09 -30.79 22.87
N MET A 900 14.91 -29.79 23.18
CA MET A 900 14.50 -28.53 23.79
C MET A 900 14.14 -27.48 22.74
N GLY A 901 14.22 -27.82 21.45
CA GLY A 901 13.84 -26.96 20.33
C GLY A 901 14.93 -26.01 19.85
N LYS A 902 14.58 -25.17 18.88
CA LYS A 902 15.43 -24.13 18.32
C LYS A 902 15.13 -22.81 19.03
N VAL A 903 16.15 -22.14 19.52
CA VAL A 903 16.05 -20.80 20.13
C VAL A 903 16.77 -19.81 19.27
N THR A 904 16.19 -18.63 19.14
CA THR A 904 16.74 -17.51 18.37
C THR A 904 16.61 -16.23 19.16
N PHE A 905 17.67 -15.45 19.21
CA PHE A 905 17.70 -14.08 19.69
C PHE A 905 18.12 -13.19 18.54
N GLY A 906 17.43 -12.09 18.33
CA GLY A 906 17.77 -11.16 17.26
C GLY A 906 17.55 -9.72 17.63
N ILE A 907 18.22 -8.84 16.89
CA ILE A 907 18.10 -7.39 16.98
C ILE A 907 17.96 -6.86 15.56
N LEU A 908 16.81 -6.26 15.25
CA LEU A 908 16.59 -5.49 14.05
C LEU A 908 17.11 -4.07 14.28
N ASN A 909 17.71 -3.47 13.27
CA ASN A 909 18.27 -2.12 13.33
C ASN A 909 19.21 -1.95 14.53
N LEU A 910 20.27 -2.78 14.59
CA LEU A 910 21.26 -2.82 15.68
C LEU A 910 21.91 -1.48 15.96
N ASP A 911 22.08 -0.65 14.93
CA ASP A 911 22.69 0.67 15.01
C ASP A 911 21.70 1.75 15.44
N ASP A 912 20.43 1.40 15.66
CA ASP A 912 19.31 2.29 16.04
C ASP A 912 19.21 3.53 15.14
N VAL A 913 19.32 3.30 13.83
CA VAL A 913 19.23 4.38 12.84
C VAL A 913 17.76 4.78 12.68
N ASP A 914 17.48 6.04 12.93
CA ASP A 914 16.14 6.60 12.72
C ASP A 914 15.85 6.83 11.25
N PRO A 915 14.56 6.70 10.84
CA PRO A 915 14.12 7.13 9.53
C PRO A 915 14.43 8.60 9.28
N LEU A 916 14.72 8.90 8.04
CA LEU A 916 14.98 10.25 7.63
C LEU A 916 13.68 11.07 7.56
N PRO A 917 13.64 12.31 8.08
CA PRO A 917 12.44 13.14 8.06
C PRO A 917 11.99 13.49 6.65
N ASP A 918 10.68 13.56 6.42
CA ASP A 918 10.12 14.05 5.17
C ASP A 918 10.21 15.57 5.07
N GLY A 919 11.23 16.07 4.34
CA GLY A 919 11.45 17.51 4.13
C GLY A 919 10.32 18.21 3.34
N THR A 920 9.35 17.50 2.79
CA THR A 920 8.17 18.10 2.12
C THR A 920 7.13 18.59 3.12
N GLY A 921 7.19 18.11 4.37
CA GLY A 921 6.32 18.52 5.47
C GLY A 921 4.89 17.97 5.37
N ASN A 922 4.68 16.90 4.62
CA ASN A 922 3.38 16.24 4.54
C ASN A 922 3.24 15.08 5.53
N TYR A 923 4.34 14.39 5.80
CA TYR A 923 4.43 13.28 6.75
C TYR A 923 5.74 13.38 7.54
N GLU A 924 5.82 12.68 8.63
CA GLU A 924 6.99 12.66 9.50
C GLU A 924 8.18 11.97 8.83
N THR A 925 7.90 10.90 8.09
CA THR A 925 8.85 10.16 7.25
C THR A 925 8.14 9.61 6.01
N TYR A 926 8.91 9.08 5.06
CA TYR A 926 8.35 8.32 3.93
C TYR A 926 7.94 6.92 4.40
N ILE A 927 6.73 6.78 4.95
CA ILE A 927 6.20 5.58 5.62
C ILE A 927 6.29 4.32 4.74
N GLY A 928 6.03 4.45 3.43
CA GLY A 928 6.13 3.33 2.48
C GLY A 928 7.57 2.88 2.18
N LEU A 929 8.56 3.65 2.63
CA LEU A 929 9.96 3.45 2.30
C LEU A 929 10.79 3.04 3.52
N TYR A 930 10.65 3.75 4.65
CA TYR A 930 11.46 3.57 5.85
C TYR A 930 10.71 2.81 6.95
N ASP A 931 11.47 2.10 7.77
CA ASP A 931 10.96 1.49 9.00
C ASP A 931 11.11 2.46 10.18
N ASN A 932 10.01 2.86 10.77
CA ASN A 932 9.97 3.79 11.90
C ASN A 932 9.98 3.11 13.27
N ARG A 933 10.17 1.79 13.30
CA ARG A 933 10.11 0.99 14.52
C ARG A 933 11.31 1.20 15.46
N GLY A 934 12.49 1.63 14.92
CA GLY A 934 13.73 1.72 15.68
C GLY A 934 14.33 0.37 16.01
N MET A 935 15.30 0.33 16.94
CA MET A 935 15.93 -0.91 17.35
C MET A 935 14.93 -1.83 18.05
N THR A 936 14.75 -3.04 17.50
CA THR A 936 13.82 -4.05 18.02
C THR A 936 14.58 -5.31 18.40
N SER A 937 14.54 -5.68 19.69
CA SER A 937 15.09 -6.94 20.19
C SER A 937 13.99 -7.97 20.30
N TYR A 938 14.21 -9.20 19.86
CA TYR A 938 13.23 -10.27 19.99
C TYR A 938 13.87 -11.59 20.40
N PHE A 939 13.02 -12.45 20.98
CA PHE A 939 13.31 -13.83 21.31
C PHE A 939 12.28 -14.73 20.61
N ARG A 940 12.74 -15.86 20.01
CA ARG A 940 11.88 -16.87 19.37
C ARG A 940 12.28 -18.25 19.89
N TRP A 941 11.28 -19.06 20.19
CA TRP A 941 11.46 -20.44 20.63
C TRP A 941 10.52 -21.35 19.85
N ARG A 942 11.09 -22.32 19.12
CA ARG A 942 10.39 -23.30 18.29
C ARG A 942 10.62 -24.70 18.83
N LEU A 943 9.54 -25.43 19.08
CA LEU A 943 9.53 -26.80 19.56
C LEU A 943 8.87 -27.71 18.53
N ASN A 944 9.53 -28.85 18.20
CA ASN A 944 8.99 -29.89 17.33
C ASN A 944 8.80 -31.17 18.14
N PHE A 945 7.68 -31.87 17.95
CA PHE A 945 7.29 -33.09 18.65
C PHE A 945 6.94 -34.20 17.66
#